data_d3f79bb7939c3ca855b1d5ef03b48969
#
_entry.id   d3f79bb7939c3ca855b1d5ef03b48969
#
_cell.length_a   1.000
_cell.length_b   1.000
_cell.length_c   1.000
_cell.angle_alpha   90.00
_cell.angle_beta   90.00
_cell.angle_gamma   90.00
#
_symmetry.space_group_name_H-M   'P 1'
#
loop_
_entity.id
_entity.type
_entity.pdbx_description
1 polymer ?
#
loop_
_entity_poly.entity_id
_entity_poly.type
_entity_poly.pdbx_seq_one_letter_code
_entity_poly.pdbx_strand_id
1 'polypeptide(L)'
;TKGDKGISAAPFLNSYHRLDMYPQSMTWKLGDPIVDFQPLKGTTNEVGALFASLNFFDEMLYQKFTRESGNPLIKLKKFSESFGELVFPVVDFANYLGISLTDIQFLLYELTEFGFIDYDNDRMIITCYPKMFDYIDAQSGLKDFDKIIIQSKASVNAQLSLSSLDLKINGIERVLLSQAKKVWIMPTNNQLIVKKNRDMNFDGLITAGKTQYYGDGFSFLYEDFKLNLSKCDSMFIWADYKESKKAGQLVRSPSVIESLNGYIQIDDMDNKSGRDTSMHAFPKLYSNVETYVYYDDPSIQNGIYSRDNFMFIINPFVLDSLDKFTNQALSLNGTFMSGGIFPDFIDSLSLQEDYSLGFIRNTPSDGFNIYSQLASYDNEIRLSNEGLKGSGTIEFHTTTALSEDVTFYPDSLSAIAHTFTNIKQEDDPEIPLVKGQNCQVKYVPKENQLYANSIEDKFIFFDDEEADLTGGIVLGYDGLKGDGIMRFGKGEVQSLLYTYETDAILSDTAEFRLVSSDKDLDALSFKTQNLNARVDFGTRIGEFKSNSGESFVTFPENEYICYMDQFNWFMDNDDLEMKNSKQAAADINIDTDLDLAVSNFYSINPDQDSINFGSSKARFDVRRKKITCTKIEFIKIADSRIVP
;
A
#
# COMPACT_ATOMS: atom_id res chain seq x y z
N THR A 1 29.77 -31.15 -34.46
CA THR A 1 30.20 -32.47 -34.91
C THR A 1 30.79 -33.25 -33.73
N LYS A 2 30.59 -34.54 -33.70
CA LYS A 2 31.29 -35.48 -32.81
C LYS A 2 32.19 -36.31 -33.73
N GLY A 3 33.41 -36.59 -33.34
CA GLY A 3 34.31 -37.40 -34.16
C GLY A 3 33.71 -38.76 -34.50
N ASP A 4 33.81 -39.24 -35.72
CA ASP A 4 33.21 -40.49 -36.21
C ASP A 4 33.59 -41.73 -35.40
N LYS A 5 34.71 -41.67 -34.69
CA LYS A 5 35.26 -42.71 -33.82
C LYS A 5 35.58 -42.18 -32.41
N GLY A 6 34.93 -41.05 -32.01
CA GLY A 6 35.14 -40.43 -30.74
C GLY A 6 34.58 -41.22 -29.56
N ILE A 7 35.06 -40.95 -28.37
CA ILE A 7 34.62 -41.52 -27.10
C ILE A 7 33.17 -41.13 -26.87
N SER A 8 32.36 -42.06 -26.40
CA SER A 8 30.91 -41.83 -26.18
C SER A 8 30.61 -40.66 -25.23
N ALA A 9 31.52 -40.36 -24.31
CA ALA A 9 31.42 -39.26 -23.37
C ALA A 9 31.82 -37.87 -23.95
N ALA A 10 32.47 -37.83 -25.13
CA ALA A 10 32.88 -36.54 -25.74
C ALA A 10 31.67 -35.68 -26.14
N PRO A 11 31.76 -34.34 -26.04
CA PRO A 11 30.67 -33.44 -26.38
C PRO A 11 30.40 -33.39 -27.90
N PHE A 12 29.15 -33.04 -28.26
CA PHE A 12 28.84 -32.56 -29.60
C PHE A 12 29.23 -31.10 -29.72
N LEU A 13 30.24 -30.78 -30.52
CA LEU A 13 30.64 -29.38 -30.76
C LEU A 13 29.61 -28.71 -31.68
N ASN A 14 28.91 -27.72 -31.15
CA ASN A 14 27.97 -26.90 -31.91
C ASN A 14 28.59 -25.52 -32.18
N SER A 15 29.23 -25.38 -33.33
CA SER A 15 29.95 -24.15 -33.71
C SER A 15 29.02 -22.96 -33.97
N TYR A 16 27.78 -23.18 -34.42
CA TYR A 16 26.81 -22.13 -34.70
C TYR A 16 26.30 -21.46 -33.40
N HIS A 17 25.94 -22.29 -32.42
CA HIS A 17 25.51 -21.80 -31.11
C HIS A 17 26.68 -21.57 -30.12
N ARG A 18 27.88 -21.98 -30.50
CA ARG A 18 29.11 -21.94 -29.69
C ARG A 18 28.93 -22.64 -28.34
N LEU A 19 28.39 -23.86 -28.38
CA LEU A 19 28.13 -24.72 -27.22
C LEU A 19 28.82 -26.06 -27.35
N ASP A 20 29.39 -26.56 -26.26
CA ASP A 20 29.67 -27.98 -26.04
C ASP A 20 28.41 -28.64 -25.50
N MET A 21 27.88 -29.64 -26.21
CA MET A 21 26.64 -30.29 -25.86
C MET A 21 26.90 -31.73 -25.43
N TYR A 22 26.41 -32.14 -24.28
CA TYR A 22 26.59 -33.45 -23.66
C TYR A 22 25.30 -34.28 -23.57
N PRO A 23 24.44 -34.37 -24.61
CA PRO A 23 23.38 -35.36 -24.66
C PRO A 23 23.95 -36.72 -24.93
N GLN A 24 23.27 -37.78 -24.50
CA GLN A 24 23.75 -39.14 -24.72
C GLN A 24 23.55 -39.62 -26.16
N SER A 25 22.49 -39.13 -26.84
CA SER A 25 22.18 -39.52 -28.24
C SER A 25 21.64 -38.32 -29.03
N MET A 26 21.83 -38.40 -30.35
CA MET A 26 21.25 -37.49 -31.34
C MET A 26 20.43 -38.37 -32.31
N THR A 27 19.17 -38.01 -32.54
CA THR A 27 18.27 -38.71 -33.45
C THR A 27 17.74 -37.72 -34.48
N TRP A 28 17.92 -38.07 -35.75
CA TRP A 28 17.34 -37.35 -36.87
C TRP A 28 16.57 -38.30 -37.79
N LYS A 29 15.29 -38.04 -37.98
CA LYS A 29 14.47 -38.73 -38.95
C LYS A 29 14.62 -38.03 -40.30
N LEU A 30 15.14 -38.74 -41.31
CA LEU A 30 15.36 -38.19 -42.66
C LEU A 30 14.07 -37.56 -43.20
N GLY A 31 14.15 -36.31 -43.64
CA GLY A 31 13.01 -35.53 -44.13
C GLY A 31 12.30 -34.70 -43.03
N ASP A 32 12.60 -34.91 -41.76
CA ASP A 32 12.09 -34.08 -40.68
C ASP A 32 13.00 -32.84 -40.50
N PRO A 33 12.45 -31.63 -40.33
CA PRO A 33 13.25 -30.44 -40.10
C PRO A 33 13.82 -30.33 -38.66
N ILE A 34 13.61 -31.34 -37.80
CA ILE A 34 14.02 -31.33 -36.39
C ILE A 34 15.02 -32.46 -36.12
N VAL A 35 16.07 -32.12 -35.38
CA VAL A 35 17.03 -33.07 -34.79
C VAL A 35 16.84 -33.10 -33.29
N ASP A 36 16.56 -34.27 -32.71
CA ASP A 36 16.37 -34.46 -31.29
C ASP A 36 17.66 -34.88 -30.59
N PHE A 37 17.93 -34.28 -29.43
CA PHE A 37 18.99 -34.68 -28.52
C PHE A 37 18.32 -35.22 -27.23
N GLN A 38 18.69 -36.46 -26.86
CA GLN A 38 17.98 -37.17 -25.80
C GLN A 38 18.90 -38.18 -25.07
N PRO A 39 18.50 -38.65 -23.87
CA PRO A 39 19.16 -39.76 -23.20
C PRO A 39 19.04 -41.03 -24.00
N LEU A 40 19.94 -41.99 -23.80
CA LEU A 40 19.83 -43.32 -24.37
C LEU A 40 18.60 -44.05 -23.80
N LYS A 41 17.87 -44.77 -24.66
CA LYS A 41 16.70 -45.54 -24.24
C LYS A 41 17.15 -46.63 -23.22
N GLY A 42 16.49 -46.66 -22.06
CA GLY A 42 16.76 -47.63 -20.99
C GLY A 42 17.66 -47.13 -19.87
N THR A 43 18.14 -45.90 -19.90
CA THR A 43 18.76 -45.24 -18.75
C THR A 43 17.68 -44.68 -17.83
N THR A 44 17.91 -44.70 -16.51
CA THR A 44 17.01 -44.12 -15.51
C THR A 44 16.82 -42.63 -15.78
N ASN A 45 15.63 -42.08 -15.54
CA ASN A 45 15.16 -40.74 -15.87
C ASN A 45 15.95 -39.57 -15.26
N GLU A 46 17.09 -39.80 -14.61
CA GLU A 46 17.88 -38.78 -13.89
C GLU A 46 19.13 -38.28 -14.65
N VAL A 47 19.38 -38.81 -15.86
CA VAL A 47 20.57 -38.38 -16.61
C VAL A 47 20.25 -37.11 -17.40
N GLY A 48 20.54 -35.98 -16.79
CA GLY A 48 20.46 -34.67 -17.45
C GLY A 48 21.52 -34.48 -18.52
N ALA A 49 21.22 -33.69 -19.55
CA ALA A 49 22.22 -33.21 -20.51
C ALA A 49 22.74 -31.84 -20.10
N LEU A 50 24.02 -31.61 -20.33
CA LEU A 50 24.68 -30.29 -20.12
C LEU A 50 24.95 -29.63 -21.48
N PHE A 51 24.80 -28.32 -21.51
CA PHE A 51 25.15 -27.47 -22.66
C PHE A 51 26.03 -26.34 -22.10
N ALA A 52 27.33 -26.42 -22.33
CA ALA A 52 28.30 -25.48 -21.80
C ALA A 52 28.72 -24.48 -22.88
N SER A 53 28.89 -23.22 -22.52
CA SER A 53 29.49 -22.21 -23.40
C SER A 53 30.90 -22.66 -23.85
N LEU A 54 31.28 -22.39 -25.09
CA LEU A 54 32.65 -22.66 -25.54
C LEU A 54 33.69 -21.81 -24.80
N ASN A 55 33.30 -20.68 -24.23
CA ASN A 55 34.15 -19.83 -23.42
C ASN A 55 34.08 -20.16 -21.92
N PHE A 56 33.38 -21.25 -21.56
CA PHE A 56 33.29 -21.69 -20.18
C PHE A 56 34.65 -22.05 -19.60
N PHE A 57 34.95 -21.49 -18.41
CA PHE A 57 36.17 -21.80 -17.66
C PHE A 57 35.82 -22.16 -16.22
N ASP A 58 36.41 -23.27 -15.73
CA ASP A 58 36.36 -23.73 -14.35
C ASP A 58 37.78 -23.88 -13.79
N GLU A 59 38.09 -23.05 -12.80
CA GLU A 59 39.38 -23.08 -12.10
C GLU A 59 39.63 -24.44 -11.42
N MET A 60 38.62 -25.00 -10.78
CA MET A 60 38.79 -26.29 -10.10
C MET A 60 39.10 -27.43 -11.10
N LEU A 61 38.46 -27.42 -12.24
CA LEU A 61 38.75 -28.35 -13.33
C LEU A 61 40.16 -28.16 -13.87
N TYR A 62 40.61 -26.89 -14.03
CA TYR A 62 41.97 -26.60 -14.46
C TYR A 62 42.98 -27.12 -13.45
N GLN A 63 42.77 -26.92 -12.15
CA GLN A 63 43.63 -27.41 -11.08
C GLN A 63 43.67 -28.94 -11.00
N LYS A 64 42.51 -29.62 -11.23
CA LYS A 64 42.43 -31.08 -11.28
C LYS A 64 43.40 -31.70 -12.30
N PHE A 65 43.62 -31.05 -13.46
CA PHE A 65 44.59 -31.48 -14.46
C PHE A 65 46.03 -31.16 -14.08
N THR A 66 46.26 -30.26 -13.14
CA THR A 66 47.63 -29.86 -12.73
C THR A 66 48.23 -30.94 -11.83
N ARG A 67 49.23 -31.67 -12.35
CA ARG A 67 49.98 -32.73 -11.65
C ARG A 67 51.39 -32.20 -11.28
N GLU A 68 52.14 -32.98 -10.51
CA GLU A 68 53.54 -32.67 -10.19
C GLU A 68 54.42 -32.39 -11.43
N SER A 69 54.13 -33.09 -12.53
CA SER A 69 54.78 -32.90 -13.83
C SER A 69 54.31 -31.66 -14.61
N GLY A 70 53.35 -30.87 -14.06
CA GLY A 70 52.73 -29.72 -14.72
C GLY A 70 51.37 -30.02 -15.37
N ASN A 71 50.72 -28.97 -15.88
CA ASN A 71 49.40 -29.10 -16.53
C ASN A 71 49.53 -29.66 -17.96
N PRO A 72 48.84 -30.75 -18.30
CA PRO A 72 48.94 -31.39 -19.62
C PRO A 72 48.42 -30.49 -20.79
N LEU A 73 47.46 -29.58 -20.52
CA LEU A 73 47.01 -28.62 -21.54
C LEU A 73 48.14 -27.71 -22.01
N ILE A 74 48.95 -27.20 -21.04
CA ILE A 74 50.15 -26.38 -21.37
C ILE A 74 51.15 -27.19 -22.15
N LYS A 75 51.36 -28.45 -21.79
CA LYS A 75 52.28 -29.34 -22.53
C LYS A 75 51.80 -29.60 -23.95
N LEU A 76 50.48 -29.88 -24.16
CA LEU A 76 49.87 -30.02 -25.46
C LEU A 76 50.03 -28.73 -26.30
N LYS A 77 49.79 -27.54 -25.72
CA LYS A 77 49.98 -26.27 -26.40
C LYS A 77 51.44 -26.11 -26.87
N LYS A 78 52.41 -26.28 -25.97
CA LYS A 78 53.84 -26.17 -26.30
C LYS A 78 54.25 -27.20 -27.36
N PHE A 79 53.75 -28.42 -27.26
CA PHE A 79 54.05 -29.47 -28.25
C PHE A 79 53.47 -29.11 -29.63
N SER A 80 52.17 -28.73 -29.71
CA SER A 80 51.52 -28.35 -30.97
C SER A 80 52.21 -27.13 -31.62
N GLU A 81 52.66 -26.13 -30.82
CA GLU A 81 53.42 -24.98 -31.30
C GLU A 81 54.79 -25.40 -31.85
N SER A 82 55.49 -26.32 -31.15
CA SER A 82 56.79 -26.83 -31.62
C SER A 82 56.69 -27.79 -32.82
N PHE A 83 55.57 -28.56 -32.89
CA PHE A 83 55.27 -29.48 -34.00
C PHE A 83 54.80 -28.73 -35.25
N GLY A 84 54.23 -27.55 -35.06
CA GLY A 84 53.72 -26.69 -36.13
C GLY A 84 52.33 -27.03 -36.64
N GLU A 85 51.67 -28.01 -36.06
CA GLU A 85 50.31 -28.46 -36.44
C GLU A 85 49.47 -28.78 -35.21
N LEU A 86 48.14 -28.71 -35.37
CA LEU A 86 47.14 -29.08 -34.34
C LEU A 86 46.75 -30.57 -34.37
N VAL A 87 47.19 -31.29 -35.40
CA VAL A 87 46.91 -32.69 -35.60
C VAL A 87 48.24 -33.45 -35.67
N PHE A 88 48.43 -34.40 -34.75
CA PHE A 88 49.70 -35.14 -34.67
C PHE A 88 49.54 -36.54 -34.08
N PRO A 89 50.50 -37.46 -34.33
CA PRO A 89 50.47 -38.82 -33.79
C PRO A 89 50.63 -38.83 -32.26
N VAL A 90 49.93 -39.74 -31.58
CA VAL A 90 50.02 -39.95 -30.12
C VAL A 90 51.48 -40.30 -29.70
N VAL A 91 52.15 -41.10 -30.52
CA VAL A 91 53.53 -41.56 -30.23
C VAL A 91 54.50 -40.39 -30.11
N ASP A 92 54.34 -39.35 -30.91
CA ASP A 92 55.24 -38.18 -30.87
C ASP A 92 55.02 -37.35 -29.61
N PHE A 93 53.76 -37.23 -29.21
CA PHE A 93 53.44 -36.54 -27.95
C PHE A 93 53.80 -37.37 -26.70
N ALA A 94 53.65 -38.72 -26.74
CA ALA A 94 54.09 -39.62 -25.67
C ALA A 94 55.63 -39.55 -25.47
N ASN A 95 56.39 -39.54 -26.58
CA ASN A 95 57.84 -39.36 -26.57
C ASN A 95 58.25 -38.01 -26.01
N TYR A 96 57.56 -36.93 -26.37
CA TYR A 96 57.78 -35.60 -25.81
C TYR A 96 57.55 -35.54 -24.30
N LEU A 97 56.53 -36.28 -23.79
CA LEU A 97 56.27 -36.38 -22.38
C LEU A 97 57.18 -37.35 -21.64
N GLY A 98 57.83 -38.27 -22.32
CA GLY A 98 58.63 -39.34 -21.71
C GLY A 98 57.78 -40.39 -20.97
N ILE A 99 56.54 -40.68 -21.44
CA ILE A 99 55.62 -41.64 -20.83
C ILE A 99 55.24 -42.73 -21.85
N SER A 100 54.74 -43.88 -21.33
CA SER A 100 54.34 -44.96 -22.18
C SER A 100 53.02 -44.67 -22.93
N LEU A 101 52.81 -45.34 -24.08
CA LEU A 101 51.55 -45.21 -24.84
C LEU A 101 50.33 -45.66 -24.02
N THR A 102 50.49 -46.62 -23.10
CA THR A 102 49.41 -47.06 -22.21
C THR A 102 49.06 -46.00 -21.18
N ASP A 103 50.06 -45.32 -20.60
CA ASP A 103 49.80 -44.32 -19.57
C ASP A 103 49.20 -43.03 -20.15
N ILE A 104 49.56 -42.67 -21.38
CA ILE A 104 49.00 -41.47 -22.01
C ILE A 104 47.53 -41.65 -22.41
N GLN A 105 47.08 -42.87 -22.72
CA GLN A 105 45.69 -43.10 -23.15
C GLN A 105 44.64 -42.60 -22.15
N PHE A 106 44.86 -42.83 -20.85
CA PHE A 106 43.92 -42.35 -19.83
C PHE A 106 43.80 -40.82 -19.84
N LEU A 107 44.92 -40.13 -19.99
CA LEU A 107 44.93 -38.67 -20.09
C LEU A 107 44.20 -38.20 -21.37
N LEU A 108 44.44 -38.87 -22.52
CA LEU A 108 43.80 -38.50 -23.76
C LEU A 108 42.30 -38.73 -23.71
N TYR A 109 41.82 -39.82 -23.07
CA TYR A 109 40.38 -40.04 -22.84
C TYR A 109 39.76 -38.95 -21.98
N GLU A 110 40.43 -38.58 -20.86
CA GLU A 110 39.95 -37.51 -19.96
C GLU A 110 39.89 -36.16 -20.72
N LEU A 111 40.91 -35.77 -21.45
CA LEU A 111 40.93 -34.54 -22.23
C LEU A 111 39.90 -34.49 -23.36
N THR A 112 39.58 -35.66 -23.95
CA THR A 112 38.54 -35.80 -24.98
C THR A 112 37.13 -35.69 -24.37
N GLU A 113 36.92 -36.24 -23.18
CA GLU A 113 35.65 -36.10 -22.43
C GLU A 113 35.29 -34.66 -22.17
N PHE A 114 36.28 -33.83 -21.87
CA PHE A 114 36.07 -32.39 -21.65
C PHE A 114 36.10 -31.53 -22.92
N GLY A 115 36.34 -32.18 -24.10
CA GLY A 115 36.34 -31.50 -25.42
C GLY A 115 37.54 -30.60 -25.66
N PHE A 116 38.69 -30.85 -25.03
CA PHE A 116 39.94 -30.13 -25.32
C PHE A 116 40.65 -30.66 -26.54
N ILE A 117 40.49 -31.96 -26.82
CA ILE A 117 41.06 -32.65 -27.96
C ILE A 117 40.06 -33.60 -28.57
N ASP A 118 40.28 -34.07 -29.79
CA ASP A 118 39.73 -35.31 -30.34
C ASP A 118 40.85 -36.36 -30.38
N TYR A 119 40.59 -37.56 -29.86
CA TYR A 119 41.50 -38.68 -29.86
C TYR A 119 40.94 -39.81 -30.70
N ASP A 120 41.48 -40.01 -31.94
CA ASP A 120 41.21 -41.15 -32.77
C ASP A 120 42.09 -42.33 -32.31
N ASN A 121 41.48 -43.24 -31.55
CA ASN A 121 42.18 -44.40 -31.01
C ASN A 121 42.61 -45.40 -32.09
N ASP A 122 41.93 -45.49 -33.23
CA ASP A 122 42.26 -46.42 -34.30
C ASP A 122 43.47 -45.96 -35.12
N ARG A 123 43.55 -44.65 -35.35
CA ARG A 123 44.64 -44.02 -36.07
C ARG A 123 45.79 -43.55 -35.19
N MET A 124 45.56 -43.57 -33.88
CA MET A 124 46.47 -43.01 -32.86
C MET A 124 46.87 -41.56 -33.15
N ILE A 125 45.85 -40.72 -33.39
CA ILE A 125 45.98 -39.30 -33.73
C ILE A 125 45.28 -38.45 -32.67
N ILE A 126 45.95 -37.35 -32.29
CA ILE A 126 45.40 -36.29 -31.47
C ILE A 126 45.07 -35.10 -32.37
N THR A 127 43.89 -34.49 -32.19
CA THR A 127 43.51 -33.21 -32.77
C THR A 127 43.22 -32.22 -31.63
N CYS A 128 44.01 -31.16 -31.54
CA CYS A 128 43.78 -30.12 -30.53
C CYS A 128 42.65 -29.17 -30.94
N TYR A 129 41.69 -28.95 -30.06
CA TYR A 129 40.59 -28.02 -30.31
C TYR A 129 40.91 -26.59 -29.81
N PRO A 130 40.31 -25.53 -30.42
CA PRO A 130 40.50 -24.13 -29.99
C PRO A 130 40.20 -23.91 -28.50
N LYS A 131 39.22 -24.64 -27.96
CA LYS A 131 38.85 -24.59 -26.52
C LYS A 131 40.05 -24.82 -25.61
N MET A 132 40.99 -25.69 -25.96
CA MET A 132 42.18 -25.94 -25.15
C MET A 132 43.05 -24.68 -24.99
N PHE A 133 43.24 -23.91 -26.05
CA PHE A 133 43.99 -22.68 -26.04
C PHE A 133 43.25 -21.58 -25.25
N ASP A 134 41.95 -21.43 -25.53
CA ASP A 134 41.07 -20.51 -24.84
C ASP A 134 41.08 -20.74 -23.32
N TYR A 135 41.09 -22.01 -22.90
CA TYR A 135 41.10 -22.40 -21.50
C TYR A 135 42.40 -22.02 -20.78
N ILE A 136 43.55 -22.16 -21.46
CA ILE A 136 44.86 -21.74 -20.97
C ILE A 136 44.96 -20.22 -20.90
N ASP A 137 44.46 -19.52 -21.92
CA ASP A 137 44.48 -18.07 -22.00
C ASP A 137 43.52 -17.45 -20.95
N ALA A 138 42.36 -18.11 -20.67
CA ALA A 138 41.47 -17.72 -19.58
C ALA A 138 42.15 -17.84 -18.20
N GLN A 139 42.91 -18.92 -17.95
CA GLN A 139 43.65 -19.09 -16.72
C GLN A 139 44.73 -18.00 -16.54
N SER A 140 45.44 -17.66 -17.61
CA SER A 140 46.49 -16.65 -17.57
C SER A 140 46.00 -15.19 -17.57
N GLY A 141 44.68 -14.98 -17.73
CA GLY A 141 44.07 -13.64 -17.82
C GLY A 141 44.22 -12.97 -19.19
N LEU A 142 44.72 -13.68 -20.22
CA LEU A 142 44.86 -13.16 -21.59
C LEU A 142 43.52 -13.12 -22.34
N LYS A 143 42.53 -13.91 -21.90
CA LYS A 143 41.21 -13.97 -22.49
C LYS A 143 40.16 -13.97 -21.39
N ASP A 144 39.07 -13.22 -21.58
CA ASP A 144 37.90 -13.30 -20.71
C ASP A 144 37.12 -14.59 -20.96
N PHE A 145 36.31 -15.01 -19.99
CA PHE A 145 35.53 -16.25 -20.01
C PHE A 145 34.18 -16.05 -19.38
N ASP A 146 33.31 -17.03 -19.52
CA ASP A 146 31.99 -17.10 -18.84
C ASP A 146 31.87 -18.37 -17.98
N LYS A 147 30.77 -18.46 -17.22
CA LYS A 147 30.40 -19.64 -16.44
C LYS A 147 29.02 -20.19 -16.84
N ILE A 148 28.61 -19.98 -18.09
CA ILE A 148 27.29 -20.33 -18.57
C ILE A 148 27.21 -21.82 -18.85
N ILE A 149 26.41 -22.52 -18.05
CA ILE A 149 26.01 -23.91 -18.25
C ILE A 149 24.49 -24.01 -18.19
N ILE A 150 23.89 -24.63 -19.20
CA ILE A 150 22.49 -24.93 -19.26
C ILE A 150 22.30 -26.42 -18.95
N GLN A 151 21.56 -26.75 -17.92
CA GLN A 151 21.25 -28.13 -17.53
C GLN A 151 19.82 -28.48 -17.90
N SER A 152 19.66 -29.54 -18.68
CA SER A 152 18.36 -30.10 -19.05
C SER A 152 18.08 -31.39 -18.27
N LYS A 153 16.86 -31.52 -17.74
CA LYS A 153 16.36 -32.73 -17.07
C LYS A 153 15.21 -33.39 -17.84
N ALA A 154 14.95 -32.96 -19.08
CA ALA A 154 13.85 -33.49 -19.89
C ALA A 154 14.19 -34.77 -20.59
N SER A 155 13.18 -35.59 -20.94
CA SER A 155 13.32 -36.80 -21.75
C SER A 155 13.78 -36.53 -23.17
N VAL A 156 13.45 -35.35 -23.74
CA VAL A 156 14.06 -34.79 -24.96
C VAL A 156 14.79 -33.53 -24.47
N ASN A 157 16.10 -33.61 -24.33
CA ASN A 157 16.91 -32.55 -23.75
C ASN A 157 16.91 -31.29 -24.62
N ALA A 158 17.06 -31.46 -25.94
CA ALA A 158 17.02 -30.35 -26.89
C ALA A 158 16.54 -30.78 -28.27
N GLN A 159 16.08 -29.77 -29.01
CA GLN A 159 15.61 -29.93 -30.41
C GLN A 159 16.25 -28.82 -31.25
N LEU A 160 16.97 -29.24 -32.32
CA LEU A 160 17.53 -28.31 -33.28
C LEU A 160 16.62 -28.23 -34.49
N SER A 161 16.10 -27.06 -34.79
CA SER A 161 15.39 -26.77 -36.05
C SER A 161 16.37 -26.56 -37.18
N LEU A 162 16.30 -27.37 -38.23
CA LEU A 162 17.15 -27.24 -39.41
C LEU A 162 16.73 -26.05 -40.30
N SER A 163 15.50 -25.56 -40.15
CA SER A 163 14.98 -24.42 -40.92
C SER A 163 15.36 -23.08 -40.35
N SER A 164 15.21 -22.89 -39.02
CA SER A 164 15.52 -21.62 -38.31
C SER A 164 16.90 -21.64 -37.66
N LEU A 165 17.52 -22.80 -37.53
CA LEU A 165 18.76 -23.05 -36.77
C LEU A 165 18.62 -22.75 -35.29
N ASP A 166 17.40 -22.72 -34.74
CA ASP A 166 17.13 -22.53 -33.32
C ASP A 166 17.36 -23.84 -32.57
N LEU A 167 18.05 -23.75 -31.44
CA LEU A 167 18.23 -24.84 -30.50
C LEU A 167 17.30 -24.64 -29.29
N LYS A 168 16.17 -25.35 -29.29
CA LYS A 168 15.24 -25.37 -28.18
C LYS A 168 15.73 -26.36 -27.13
N ILE A 169 16.03 -25.91 -25.91
CA ILE A 169 16.43 -26.75 -24.79
C ILE A 169 15.26 -26.82 -23.78
N ASN A 170 14.95 -28.05 -23.33
CA ASN A 170 13.81 -28.34 -22.46
C ASN A 170 14.29 -28.80 -21.08
N GLY A 171 13.41 -28.71 -20.05
CA GLY A 171 13.67 -29.20 -18.71
C GLY A 171 14.70 -28.37 -17.95
N ILE A 172 14.71 -27.05 -18.16
CA ILE A 172 15.62 -26.10 -17.54
C ILE A 172 14.95 -25.49 -16.31
N GLU A 173 15.53 -25.64 -15.13
CA GLU A 173 15.06 -24.95 -13.92
C GLU A 173 15.58 -23.51 -13.87
N ARG A 174 16.88 -23.33 -14.07
CA ARG A 174 17.51 -21.99 -14.13
C ARG A 174 18.80 -22.03 -14.91
N VAL A 175 19.23 -20.87 -15.43
CA VAL A 175 20.55 -20.67 -16.03
C VAL A 175 21.25 -19.53 -15.32
N LEU A 176 22.46 -19.78 -14.82
CA LEU A 176 23.33 -18.75 -14.24
C LEU A 176 24.06 -18.04 -15.38
N LEU A 177 23.84 -16.73 -15.52
CA LEU A 177 24.52 -15.91 -16.53
C LEU A 177 25.79 -15.25 -15.93
N SER A 178 25.72 -14.78 -14.70
CA SER A 178 26.89 -14.25 -13.97
C SER A 178 26.82 -14.58 -12.49
N GLN A 179 27.81 -15.31 -12.00
CA GLN A 179 27.95 -15.60 -10.57
C GLN A 179 28.42 -14.37 -9.80
N ALA A 180 29.36 -13.62 -10.35
CA ALA A 180 29.94 -12.42 -9.73
C ALA A 180 28.89 -11.33 -9.49
N LYS A 181 27.99 -11.14 -10.47
CA LYS A 181 26.94 -10.12 -10.43
C LYS A 181 25.58 -10.68 -9.95
N LYS A 182 25.51 -11.97 -9.58
CA LYS A 182 24.28 -12.63 -9.10
C LYS A 182 23.12 -12.50 -10.10
N VAL A 183 23.38 -12.82 -11.37
CA VAL A 183 22.37 -12.75 -12.43
C VAL A 183 22.05 -14.15 -12.94
N TRP A 184 20.77 -14.54 -12.89
CA TRP A 184 20.27 -15.80 -13.42
C TRP A 184 18.85 -15.64 -13.98
N ILE A 185 18.48 -16.57 -14.85
CA ILE A 185 17.15 -16.65 -15.47
C ILE A 185 16.47 -17.96 -15.09
N MET A 186 15.16 -17.93 -14.97
CA MET A 186 14.28 -19.09 -14.72
C MET A 186 13.17 -19.07 -15.78
N PRO A 187 13.33 -19.83 -16.88
CA PRO A 187 12.35 -19.83 -17.95
C PRO A 187 11.01 -20.42 -17.52
N THR A 188 9.91 -19.80 -17.92
CA THR A 188 8.56 -20.37 -17.81
C THR A 188 8.49 -21.64 -18.69
N ASN A 189 7.71 -22.63 -18.28
CA ASN A 189 7.61 -23.93 -18.96
C ASN A 189 8.95 -24.68 -19.09
N ASN A 190 9.98 -24.27 -18.35
CA ASN A 190 11.31 -24.90 -18.35
C ASN A 190 11.93 -25.01 -19.75
N GLN A 191 11.71 -24.02 -20.62
CA GLN A 191 12.15 -24.01 -22.01
C GLN A 191 12.95 -22.75 -22.34
N LEU A 192 14.02 -22.92 -23.11
CA LEU A 192 14.91 -21.87 -23.57
C LEU A 192 15.22 -22.07 -25.06
N ILE A 193 15.23 -21.01 -25.83
CA ILE A 193 15.65 -21.04 -27.24
C ILE A 193 17.02 -20.38 -27.34
N VAL A 194 18.03 -21.19 -27.66
CA VAL A 194 19.37 -20.69 -27.94
C VAL A 194 19.47 -20.36 -29.43
N LYS A 195 19.90 -19.15 -29.71
CA LYS A 195 20.15 -18.60 -31.04
C LYS A 195 21.64 -18.69 -31.39
N LYS A 196 22.03 -18.12 -32.52
CA LYS A 196 23.43 -17.98 -32.89
C LYS A 196 24.26 -17.36 -31.76
N ASN A 197 25.49 -17.89 -31.57
CA ASN A 197 26.49 -17.31 -30.67
C ASN A 197 26.03 -17.19 -29.20
N ARG A 198 25.24 -18.13 -28.70
CA ARG A 198 24.75 -18.20 -27.30
C ARG A 198 23.72 -17.13 -26.93
N ASP A 199 23.20 -16.37 -27.89
CA ASP A 199 22.02 -15.54 -27.61
C ASP A 199 20.84 -16.44 -27.21
N MET A 200 19.99 -15.96 -26.31
CA MET A 200 18.90 -16.77 -25.77
C MET A 200 17.60 -15.97 -25.76
N ASN A 201 16.51 -16.63 -26.12
CA ASN A 201 15.16 -16.09 -25.99
C ASN A 201 14.35 -16.95 -25.02
N PHE A 202 13.60 -16.31 -24.14
CA PHE A 202 12.80 -16.99 -23.12
C PHE A 202 11.70 -16.06 -22.58
N ASP A 203 10.72 -16.68 -21.94
CA ASP A 203 9.73 -16.05 -21.09
C ASP A 203 9.99 -16.49 -19.66
N GLY A 204 9.71 -15.65 -18.65
CA GLY A 204 9.85 -16.08 -17.27
C GLY A 204 10.40 -15.04 -16.31
N LEU A 205 11.24 -15.50 -15.39
CA LEU A 205 11.81 -14.71 -14.31
C LEU A 205 13.30 -14.47 -14.54
N ILE A 206 13.71 -13.22 -14.42
CA ILE A 206 15.11 -12.79 -14.32
C ILE A 206 15.38 -12.34 -12.89
N THR A 207 16.48 -12.74 -12.31
CA THR A 207 17.00 -12.18 -11.07
C THR A 207 18.33 -11.52 -11.36
N ALA A 208 18.46 -10.26 -10.97
CA ALA A 208 19.70 -9.50 -11.06
C ALA A 208 19.96 -8.79 -9.71
N GLY A 209 20.83 -9.39 -8.91
CA GLY A 209 21.14 -8.89 -7.56
C GLY A 209 19.92 -8.87 -6.63
N LYS A 210 19.48 -7.67 -6.23
CA LYS A 210 18.31 -7.42 -5.36
C LYS A 210 17.03 -7.12 -6.14
N THR A 211 17.00 -7.37 -7.44
CA THR A 211 15.84 -7.11 -8.30
C THR A 211 15.41 -8.36 -9.05
N GLN A 212 14.11 -8.50 -9.29
CA GLN A 212 13.51 -9.57 -10.06
C GLN A 212 12.55 -9.00 -11.10
N TYR A 213 12.50 -9.62 -12.27
CA TYR A 213 11.71 -9.18 -13.41
C TYR A 213 10.94 -10.37 -13.96
N TYR A 214 9.62 -10.21 -14.08
CA TYR A 214 8.73 -11.22 -14.65
C TYR A 214 8.10 -10.68 -15.93
N GLY A 215 8.04 -11.51 -16.98
CA GLY A 215 7.44 -11.13 -18.24
C GLY A 215 7.77 -12.09 -19.37
N ASP A 216 7.47 -11.66 -20.59
CA ASP A 216 7.58 -12.44 -21.80
C ASP A 216 8.51 -11.78 -22.84
N GLY A 217 9.01 -12.59 -23.77
CA GLY A 217 9.82 -12.11 -24.89
C GLY A 217 11.18 -11.55 -24.48
N PHE A 218 11.74 -12.00 -23.38
CA PHE A 218 13.08 -11.62 -22.96
C PHE A 218 14.15 -12.19 -23.88
N SER A 219 15.22 -11.44 -24.08
CA SER A 219 16.40 -11.91 -24.81
C SER A 219 17.69 -11.59 -24.07
N PHE A 220 18.57 -12.58 -24.00
CA PHE A 220 19.94 -12.41 -23.58
C PHE A 220 20.83 -12.29 -24.81
N LEU A 221 21.61 -11.25 -24.89
CA LEU A 221 22.60 -11.01 -25.96
C LEU A 221 23.99 -11.23 -25.40
N TYR A 222 24.64 -12.28 -25.85
CA TYR A 222 25.89 -12.75 -25.28
C TYR A 222 27.05 -11.76 -25.50
N GLU A 223 27.18 -11.23 -26.72
CA GLU A 223 28.30 -10.33 -27.03
C GLU A 223 28.22 -9.05 -26.20
N ASP A 224 27.05 -8.44 -26.15
CA ASP A 224 26.80 -7.22 -25.37
C ASP A 224 26.71 -7.49 -23.86
N PHE A 225 26.60 -8.76 -23.46
CA PHE A 225 26.38 -9.24 -22.09
C PHE A 225 25.22 -8.54 -21.39
N LYS A 226 24.08 -8.48 -22.09
CA LYS A 226 22.87 -7.79 -21.61
C LYS A 226 21.61 -8.62 -21.78
N LEU A 227 20.60 -8.31 -20.95
CA LEU A 227 19.25 -8.84 -20.98
C LEU A 227 18.28 -7.75 -21.45
N ASN A 228 17.59 -7.95 -22.54
CA ASN A 228 16.51 -7.06 -22.99
C ASN A 228 15.19 -7.45 -22.31
N LEU A 229 14.46 -6.45 -21.83
CA LEU A 229 13.20 -6.54 -21.10
C LEU A 229 12.07 -5.96 -21.96
N SER A 230 11.79 -6.57 -23.11
CA SER A 230 10.86 -6.03 -24.11
C SER A 230 9.39 -6.03 -23.66
N LYS A 231 8.99 -6.96 -22.79
CA LYS A 231 7.65 -7.09 -22.20
C LYS A 231 7.80 -7.54 -20.76
N CYS A 232 8.29 -6.65 -19.90
CA CYS A 232 8.38 -6.91 -18.48
C CYS A 232 7.11 -6.39 -17.79
N ASP A 233 6.26 -7.34 -17.36
CA ASP A 233 4.99 -7.04 -16.71
C ASP A 233 5.21 -6.47 -15.30
N SER A 234 6.18 -7.04 -14.57
CA SER A 234 6.43 -6.66 -13.18
C SER A 234 7.91 -6.75 -12.79
N MET A 235 8.34 -5.75 -12.03
CA MET A 235 9.64 -5.69 -11.36
C MET A 235 9.44 -5.66 -9.86
N PHE A 236 10.18 -6.51 -9.14
CA PHE A 236 10.17 -6.63 -7.69
C PHE A 236 11.53 -6.21 -7.13
N ILE A 237 11.51 -5.56 -5.98
CA ILE A 237 12.70 -5.09 -5.26
C ILE A 237 12.83 -5.86 -3.95
N TRP A 238 14.06 -6.25 -3.62
CA TRP A 238 14.43 -6.86 -2.34
C TRP A 238 15.25 -5.85 -1.55
N ALA A 239 14.74 -5.45 -0.40
CA ALA A 239 15.37 -4.49 0.50
C ALA A 239 16.22 -5.18 1.56
N ASP A 240 17.24 -4.49 2.08
CA ASP A 240 17.96 -4.96 3.26
C ASP A 240 17.07 -4.86 4.50
N TYR A 241 17.08 -5.90 5.33
CA TYR A 241 16.32 -5.90 6.58
C TYR A 241 16.86 -4.84 7.53
N LYS A 242 15.98 -3.98 8.07
CA LYS A 242 16.36 -2.85 8.95
C LYS A 242 16.80 -3.30 10.35
N GLU A 243 16.29 -4.44 10.83
CA GLU A 243 16.63 -4.94 12.16
C GLU A 243 18.06 -5.51 12.20
N SER A 244 18.87 -5.06 13.16
CA SER A 244 20.27 -5.50 13.34
C SER A 244 20.41 -7.01 13.56
N LYS A 245 19.43 -7.69 14.15
CA LYS A 245 19.43 -9.14 14.37
C LYS A 245 19.27 -9.96 13.08
N LYS A 246 18.81 -9.34 12.00
CA LYS A 246 18.58 -9.92 10.67
C LYS A 246 19.50 -9.33 9.61
N ALA A 247 20.61 -8.72 10.03
CA ALA A 247 21.59 -8.12 9.12
C ALA A 247 22.03 -9.12 8.05
N GLY A 248 21.98 -8.69 6.78
CA GLY A 248 22.31 -9.51 5.61
C GLY A 248 21.13 -10.37 5.07
N GLN A 249 19.97 -10.33 5.69
CA GLN A 249 18.75 -10.90 5.12
C GLN A 249 18.05 -9.86 4.24
N LEU A 250 17.34 -10.35 3.22
CA LEU A 250 16.56 -9.52 2.31
C LEU A 250 15.07 -9.73 2.58
N VAL A 251 14.30 -8.66 2.46
CA VAL A 251 12.84 -8.66 2.47
C VAL A 251 12.32 -8.17 1.12
N ARG A 252 11.34 -8.86 0.56
CA ARG A 252 10.70 -8.42 -0.69
C ARG A 252 9.81 -7.22 -0.39
N SER A 253 9.98 -6.13 -1.14
CA SER A 253 9.03 -5.03 -1.14
C SER A 253 7.64 -5.52 -1.54
N PRO A 254 6.58 -5.10 -0.83
CA PRO A 254 5.21 -5.41 -1.25
C PRO A 254 4.80 -4.66 -2.53
N SER A 255 5.44 -3.53 -2.83
CA SER A 255 5.15 -2.75 -4.05
C SER A 255 5.74 -3.41 -5.30
N VAL A 256 5.01 -3.28 -6.41
CA VAL A 256 5.39 -3.79 -7.73
C VAL A 256 5.54 -2.62 -8.69
N ILE A 257 6.62 -2.60 -9.47
CA ILE A 257 6.79 -1.69 -10.59
C ILE A 257 6.34 -2.42 -11.85
N GLU A 258 5.34 -1.86 -12.56
CA GLU A 258 4.71 -2.50 -13.70
C GLU A 258 5.04 -1.79 -15.02
N SER A 259 4.85 -2.55 -16.14
CA SER A 259 4.99 -2.04 -17.52
C SER A 259 6.40 -1.55 -17.87
N LEU A 260 7.43 -2.24 -17.37
CA LEU A 260 8.81 -1.89 -17.63
C LEU A 260 9.26 -2.37 -19.01
N ASN A 261 9.95 -1.48 -19.73
CA ASN A 261 10.63 -1.79 -20.98
C ASN A 261 12.04 -1.19 -20.94
N GLY A 262 13.02 -2.00 -21.26
CA GLY A 262 14.42 -1.56 -21.16
C GLY A 262 15.41 -2.71 -21.27
N TYR A 263 16.52 -2.62 -20.58
CA TYR A 263 17.51 -3.69 -20.54
C TYR A 263 18.35 -3.67 -19.26
N ILE A 264 18.91 -4.82 -18.92
CA ILE A 264 19.90 -4.97 -17.85
C ILE A 264 21.26 -5.22 -18.50
N GLN A 265 22.21 -4.33 -18.28
CA GLN A 265 23.61 -4.58 -18.56
C GLN A 265 24.20 -5.38 -17.40
N ILE A 266 24.56 -6.64 -17.63
CA ILE A 266 24.99 -7.57 -16.58
C ILE A 266 26.35 -7.17 -16.01
N ASP A 267 27.31 -6.95 -16.89
CA ASP A 267 28.66 -6.45 -16.62
C ASP A 267 29.20 -5.80 -17.90
N ASP A 268 30.44 -5.32 -17.87
CA ASP A 268 31.14 -4.94 -19.10
C ASP A 268 31.25 -6.13 -20.06
N MET A 269 31.21 -5.85 -21.37
CA MET A 269 31.27 -6.90 -22.40
C MET A 269 32.59 -7.67 -22.38
N ASP A 270 33.66 -7.09 -21.85
CA ASP A 270 35.00 -7.68 -21.71
C ASP A 270 35.26 -8.21 -20.28
N ASN A 271 34.27 -8.21 -19.39
CA ASN A 271 34.35 -8.72 -18.02
C ASN A 271 33.26 -9.73 -17.68
N LYS A 272 32.89 -10.64 -18.63
CA LYS A 272 31.88 -11.68 -18.41
C LYS A 272 32.21 -12.62 -17.26
N SER A 273 33.48 -12.84 -17.00
CA SER A 273 34.01 -13.60 -15.86
C SER A 273 33.77 -12.92 -14.50
N GLY A 274 33.61 -11.60 -14.47
CA GLY A 274 33.58 -10.79 -13.26
C GLY A 274 34.91 -10.72 -12.51
N ARG A 275 36.04 -10.98 -13.18
CA ARG A 275 37.39 -10.89 -12.58
C ARG A 275 37.73 -9.47 -12.20
N ASP A 276 37.38 -8.50 -13.05
CA ASP A 276 37.58 -7.09 -12.70
C ASP A 276 36.48 -6.66 -11.72
N THR A 277 36.87 -6.57 -10.45
CA THR A 277 35.95 -6.19 -9.38
C THR A 277 35.80 -4.67 -9.25
N SER A 278 36.53 -3.87 -10.02
CA SER A 278 36.43 -2.39 -10.03
C SER A 278 35.12 -1.90 -10.71
N MET A 279 34.47 -2.76 -11.49
CA MET A 279 33.23 -2.48 -12.19
C MET A 279 31.99 -2.49 -11.24
N HIS A 280 31.95 -1.52 -10.32
CA HIS A 280 30.96 -1.47 -9.25
C HIS A 280 29.54 -1.09 -9.70
N ALA A 281 29.41 -0.40 -10.85
CA ALA A 281 28.11 0.06 -11.35
C ALA A 281 27.21 -1.08 -11.86
N PHE A 282 27.75 -2.25 -12.15
CA PHE A 282 27.01 -3.39 -12.69
C PHE A 282 26.55 -4.37 -11.59
N PRO A 283 25.41 -5.07 -11.77
CA PRO A 283 24.46 -4.99 -12.87
C PRO A 283 23.70 -3.66 -12.86
N LYS A 284 23.33 -3.19 -14.06
CA LYS A 284 22.72 -1.88 -14.25
C LYS A 284 21.43 -2.00 -15.07
N LEU A 285 20.33 -1.48 -14.54
CA LEU A 285 19.05 -1.41 -15.23
C LEU A 285 18.88 -0.07 -15.93
N TYR A 286 18.42 -0.12 -17.17
CA TYR A 286 17.95 1.03 -17.94
C TYR A 286 16.47 0.84 -18.26
N SER A 287 15.60 1.71 -17.72
CA SER A 287 14.20 1.81 -18.11
C SER A 287 14.05 2.92 -19.15
N ASN A 288 13.49 2.58 -20.32
CA ASN A 288 13.39 3.49 -21.45
C ASN A 288 12.02 4.18 -21.55
N VAL A 289 11.05 3.72 -20.77
CA VAL A 289 9.66 4.19 -20.77
C VAL A 289 9.21 4.52 -19.36
N GLU A 290 8.09 5.22 -19.25
CA GLU A 290 7.38 5.38 -17.99
C GLU A 290 6.94 4.03 -17.45
N THR A 291 7.04 3.87 -16.13
CA THR A 291 6.61 2.68 -15.40
C THR A 291 5.69 3.09 -14.26
N TYR A 292 4.93 2.14 -13.72
CA TYR A 292 3.84 2.46 -12.82
C TYR A 292 3.96 1.69 -11.50
N VAL A 293 3.64 2.38 -10.40
CA VAL A 293 3.35 1.74 -9.11
C VAL A 293 1.90 2.02 -8.76
N TYR A 294 1.13 0.96 -8.57
CA TYR A 294 -0.28 1.02 -8.21
C TYR A 294 -0.47 0.71 -6.73
N TYR A 295 -1.54 1.24 -6.15
CA TYR A 295 -1.90 1.07 -4.73
C TYR A 295 -3.30 0.45 -4.59
N ASP A 296 -3.70 -0.34 -5.58
CA ASP A 296 -5.01 -1.01 -5.69
C ASP A 296 -5.06 -2.40 -5.01
N ASP A 297 -3.97 -2.82 -4.36
CA ASP A 297 -3.92 -4.09 -3.65
C ASP A 297 -4.94 -4.10 -2.49
N PRO A 298 -5.70 -5.20 -2.29
CA PRO A 298 -6.66 -5.33 -1.20
C PRO A 298 -6.08 -5.14 0.21
N SER A 299 -4.78 -5.33 0.39
CA SER A 299 -4.09 -5.06 1.66
C SER A 299 -3.94 -3.56 1.96
N ILE A 300 -4.07 -2.69 0.95
CA ILE A 300 -3.97 -1.24 1.06
C ILE A 300 -5.38 -0.66 1.16
N GLN A 301 -5.82 -0.26 2.35
CA GLN A 301 -7.14 0.31 2.59
C GLN A 301 -8.29 -0.46 1.91
N ASN A 302 -8.23 -1.82 1.92
CA ASN A 302 -9.19 -2.71 1.27
C ASN A 302 -9.30 -2.53 -0.26
N GLY A 303 -8.25 -2.04 -0.93
CA GLY A 303 -8.22 -1.84 -2.38
C GLY A 303 -9.11 -0.70 -2.87
N ILE A 304 -9.32 0.32 -2.03
CA ILE A 304 -10.24 1.44 -2.36
C ILE A 304 -9.68 2.37 -3.44
N TYR A 305 -8.36 2.41 -3.63
CA TYR A 305 -7.73 3.26 -4.62
C TYR A 305 -7.83 2.64 -6.01
N SER A 306 -8.40 3.38 -6.97
CA SER A 306 -8.58 2.89 -8.33
C SER A 306 -7.28 2.95 -9.12
N ARG A 307 -6.91 1.86 -9.78
CA ARG A 307 -5.77 1.77 -10.69
C ARG A 307 -5.80 2.81 -11.83
N ASP A 308 -6.99 3.27 -12.23
CA ASP A 308 -7.15 4.15 -13.37
C ASP A 308 -6.67 5.58 -13.11
N ASN A 309 -6.67 6.01 -11.85
CA ASN A 309 -6.40 7.41 -11.49
C ASN A 309 -5.60 7.61 -10.20
N PHE A 310 -5.24 6.52 -9.48
CA PHE A 310 -4.43 6.59 -8.28
C PHE A 310 -3.16 5.74 -8.45
N MET A 311 -2.06 6.38 -8.79
CA MET A 311 -0.82 5.71 -9.12
C MET A 311 0.38 6.65 -9.02
N PHE A 312 1.57 6.09 -8.99
CA PHE A 312 2.79 6.83 -9.22
C PHE A 312 3.39 6.45 -10.58
N ILE A 313 3.60 7.44 -11.44
CA ILE A 313 4.21 7.30 -12.76
C ILE A 313 5.69 7.61 -12.62
N ILE A 314 6.53 6.61 -12.75
CA ILE A 314 7.99 6.75 -12.69
C ILE A 314 8.50 7.13 -14.07
N ASN A 315 9.26 8.21 -14.16
CA ASN A 315 9.95 8.60 -15.39
C ASN A 315 10.98 7.55 -15.81
N PRO A 316 11.42 7.50 -17.08
CA PRO A 316 12.55 6.68 -17.50
C PRO A 316 13.75 6.88 -16.57
N PHE A 317 14.36 5.79 -16.12
CA PHE A 317 15.40 5.83 -15.08
C PHE A 317 16.53 4.86 -15.33
N VAL A 318 17.61 5.06 -14.62
CA VAL A 318 18.74 4.14 -14.55
C VAL A 318 18.99 3.77 -13.09
N LEU A 319 19.13 2.48 -12.83
CA LEU A 319 19.44 1.96 -11.49
C LEU A 319 20.75 1.17 -11.55
N ASP A 320 21.75 1.67 -10.86
CA ASP A 320 23.10 1.10 -10.80
C ASP A 320 23.24 0.09 -9.66
N SER A 321 24.25 -0.78 -9.76
CA SER A 321 24.68 -1.67 -8.68
C SER A 321 23.55 -2.51 -8.09
N LEU A 322 22.75 -3.16 -8.96
CA LEU A 322 21.57 -3.94 -8.55
C LEU A 322 21.84 -5.00 -7.48
N ASP A 323 23.08 -5.44 -7.33
CA ASP A 323 23.50 -6.43 -6.32
C ASP A 323 23.86 -5.80 -4.95
N LYS A 324 24.07 -4.47 -4.88
CA LYS A 324 24.66 -3.79 -3.72
C LYS A 324 23.99 -2.49 -3.32
N PHE A 325 22.97 -2.00 -4.05
CA PHE A 325 22.31 -0.76 -3.65
C PHE A 325 21.74 -0.87 -2.21
N THR A 326 21.77 0.25 -1.49
CA THR A 326 21.19 0.36 -0.14
C THR A 326 19.75 0.85 -0.21
N ASN A 327 18.95 0.59 0.83
CA ASN A 327 17.58 1.05 0.89
C ASN A 327 17.46 2.58 0.68
N GLN A 328 18.42 3.36 1.21
CA GLN A 328 18.44 4.83 1.08
C GLN A 328 18.84 5.31 -0.31
N ALA A 329 19.58 4.50 -1.08
CA ALA A 329 20.01 4.87 -2.42
C ALA A 329 18.90 4.71 -3.47
N LEU A 330 17.83 4.00 -3.15
CA LEU A 330 16.71 3.82 -4.05
C LEU A 330 15.86 5.09 -4.08
N SER A 331 15.88 5.78 -5.21
CA SER A 331 15.07 6.98 -5.46
C SER A 331 14.62 6.99 -6.91
N LEU A 332 13.31 6.95 -7.14
CA LEU A 332 12.70 6.87 -8.46
C LEU A 332 11.80 8.08 -8.67
N ASN A 333 12.28 9.02 -9.50
CA ASN A 333 11.56 10.27 -9.77
C ASN A 333 10.36 10.05 -10.68
N GLY A 334 9.28 10.78 -10.42
CA GLY A 334 8.07 10.66 -11.22
C GLY A 334 6.97 11.61 -10.79
N THR A 335 5.75 11.30 -11.22
CA THR A 335 4.54 12.08 -10.92
C THR A 335 3.56 11.23 -10.12
N PHE A 336 3.08 11.75 -9.01
CA PHE A 336 2.00 11.16 -8.24
C PHE A 336 0.65 11.69 -8.73
N MET A 337 -0.24 10.76 -9.05
CA MET A 337 -1.65 11.01 -9.35
C MET A 337 -2.50 10.43 -8.21
N SER A 338 -3.27 11.28 -7.54
CA SER A 338 -4.06 10.90 -6.36
C SER A 338 -5.54 10.66 -6.65
N GLY A 339 -5.95 10.65 -7.92
CA GLY A 339 -7.37 10.55 -8.29
C GLY A 339 -8.17 11.79 -7.93
N GLY A 340 -7.52 12.96 -7.84
CA GLY A 340 -8.15 14.23 -7.52
C GLY A 340 -8.26 14.54 -6.03
N ILE A 341 -7.66 13.72 -5.17
CA ILE A 341 -7.52 14.03 -3.73
C ILE A 341 -6.63 15.27 -3.57
N PHE A 342 -5.45 15.25 -4.18
CA PHE A 342 -4.53 16.37 -4.31
C PHE A 342 -4.33 16.73 -5.78
N PRO A 343 -3.86 17.93 -6.11
CA PRO A 343 -3.31 18.20 -7.44
C PRO A 343 -2.15 17.25 -7.74
N ASP A 344 -1.98 16.84 -9.00
CA ASP A 344 -0.85 16.01 -9.41
C ASP A 344 0.46 16.76 -9.15
N PHE A 345 1.46 16.05 -8.63
CA PHE A 345 2.77 16.64 -8.33
C PHE A 345 3.94 15.70 -8.59
N ILE A 346 5.10 16.29 -8.81
CA ILE A 346 6.36 15.56 -8.99
C ILE A 346 6.96 15.26 -7.62
N ASP A 347 7.42 14.00 -7.45
CA ASP A 347 8.16 13.55 -6.28
C ASP A 347 9.07 12.36 -6.61
N SER A 348 9.69 11.77 -5.59
CA SER A 348 10.56 10.60 -5.68
C SER A 348 10.04 9.48 -4.80
N LEU A 349 9.80 8.30 -5.39
CA LEU A 349 9.54 7.10 -4.61
C LEU A 349 10.82 6.61 -3.94
N SER A 350 10.71 6.30 -2.68
CA SER A 350 11.74 5.66 -1.86
C SER A 350 11.14 4.51 -1.04
N LEU A 351 11.98 3.65 -0.46
CA LEU A 351 11.52 2.59 0.42
C LEU A 351 11.10 3.17 1.78
N GLN A 352 9.84 2.98 2.12
CA GLN A 352 9.23 3.40 3.36
C GLN A 352 9.57 2.47 4.54
N GLU A 353 9.03 2.72 5.73
CA GLU A 353 9.29 1.90 6.91
C GLU A 353 8.75 0.47 6.79
N ASP A 354 7.64 0.30 6.10
CA ASP A 354 7.00 -0.97 5.77
C ASP A 354 7.60 -1.68 4.55
N TYR A 355 8.72 -1.17 4.02
CA TYR A 355 9.40 -1.61 2.79
C TYR A 355 8.60 -1.40 1.50
N SER A 356 7.46 -0.74 1.53
CA SER A 356 6.76 -0.32 0.31
C SER A 356 7.47 0.82 -0.39
N LEU A 357 7.18 1.01 -1.67
CA LEU A 357 7.56 2.21 -2.41
C LEU A 357 6.55 3.32 -2.10
N GLY A 358 7.05 4.46 -1.66
CA GLY A 358 6.23 5.59 -1.28
C GLY A 358 7.06 6.85 -1.12
N PHE A 359 6.46 7.89 -0.56
CA PHE A 359 7.12 9.15 -0.28
C PHE A 359 6.59 9.79 1.01
N ILE A 360 7.36 10.71 1.55
CA ILE A 360 6.96 11.64 2.61
C ILE A 360 7.36 13.03 2.14
N ARG A 361 6.40 13.94 2.09
CA ARG A 361 6.64 15.33 1.70
C ARG A 361 5.74 16.30 2.47
N ASN A 362 6.10 17.56 2.51
CA ASN A 362 5.22 18.63 2.96
C ASN A 362 4.50 19.27 1.77
N THR A 363 3.30 19.80 2.01
CA THR A 363 2.59 20.66 1.08
C THR A 363 3.40 21.93 0.79
N PRO A 364 3.10 22.69 -0.26
CA PRO A 364 3.56 24.07 -0.42
C PRO A 364 3.11 24.95 0.76
N SER A 365 3.72 26.13 0.92
CA SER A 365 3.41 27.08 2.00
C SER A 365 1.93 27.49 2.10
N ASP A 366 1.21 27.38 1.00
CA ASP A 366 -0.20 27.78 0.89
C ASP A 366 -1.14 26.57 1.02
N GLY A 367 -0.60 25.39 1.39
CA GLY A 367 -1.33 24.13 1.44
C GLY A 367 -1.76 23.60 0.07
N PHE A 368 -2.56 22.56 0.06
CA PHE A 368 -3.25 22.04 -1.13
C PHE A 368 -4.76 22.13 -0.97
N ASN A 369 -5.45 22.60 -2.02
CA ASN A 369 -6.88 22.34 -2.13
C ASN A 369 -7.09 20.84 -2.35
N ILE A 370 -7.97 20.24 -1.56
CA ILE A 370 -8.24 18.80 -1.62
C ILE A 370 -9.56 18.51 -2.32
N TYR A 371 -9.61 17.36 -3.02
CA TYR A 371 -10.78 16.87 -3.78
C TYR A 371 -11.30 17.87 -4.83
N SER A 372 -10.46 18.76 -5.32
CA SER A 372 -10.86 19.86 -6.23
C SER A 372 -12.01 20.72 -5.69
N GLN A 373 -12.13 20.83 -4.36
CA GLN A 373 -13.14 21.56 -3.63
C GLN A 373 -12.53 22.72 -2.81
N LEU A 374 -13.32 23.32 -1.96
CA LEU A 374 -12.93 24.47 -1.15
C LEU A 374 -12.26 24.11 0.19
N ALA A 375 -12.14 22.81 0.48
CA ALA A 375 -11.35 22.35 1.61
C ALA A 375 -9.86 22.38 1.25
N SER A 376 -9.02 22.72 2.22
CA SER A 376 -7.57 22.69 2.09
C SER A 376 -6.91 21.82 3.15
N TYR A 377 -5.70 21.40 2.84
CA TYR A 377 -4.84 20.61 3.73
C TYR A 377 -3.42 21.16 3.69
N ASP A 378 -2.81 21.31 4.86
CA ASP A 378 -1.44 21.79 5.00
C ASP A 378 -0.61 20.89 5.91
N ASN A 379 0.66 20.70 5.54
CA ASN A 379 1.75 20.02 6.20
C ASN A 379 2.09 18.66 5.55
N GLU A 380 2.36 17.61 6.31
CA GLU A 380 2.94 16.35 5.82
C GLU A 380 1.92 15.44 5.10
N ILE A 381 2.31 14.96 3.92
CA ILE A 381 1.63 13.91 3.16
C ILE A 381 2.58 12.72 3.06
N ARG A 382 2.09 11.52 3.32
CA ARG A 382 2.84 10.27 3.20
C ARG A 382 2.05 9.20 2.45
N LEU A 383 2.74 8.51 1.57
CA LEU A 383 2.21 7.37 0.81
C LEU A 383 3.03 6.13 1.13
N SER A 384 2.37 5.04 1.47
CA SER A 384 2.97 3.73 1.68
C SER A 384 1.91 2.63 1.45
N ASN A 385 2.18 1.38 1.81
CA ASN A 385 1.14 0.34 1.81
C ASN A 385 0.07 0.53 2.91
N GLU A 386 0.24 1.48 3.82
CA GLU A 386 -0.83 1.91 4.73
C GLU A 386 -1.86 2.82 4.04
N GLY A 387 -1.63 3.21 2.78
CA GLY A 387 -2.43 4.13 2.00
C GLY A 387 -1.90 5.56 2.03
N LEU A 388 -2.73 6.50 1.58
CA LEU A 388 -2.43 7.93 1.57
C LEU A 388 -2.83 8.54 2.91
N LYS A 389 -1.83 8.97 3.66
CA LYS A 389 -1.99 9.53 5.01
C LYS A 389 -1.36 10.91 5.13
N GLY A 390 -1.61 11.57 6.25
CA GLY A 390 -1.00 12.85 6.56
C GLY A 390 -0.99 13.18 8.05
N SER A 391 -0.17 14.17 8.39
CA SER A 391 -0.12 14.83 9.70
C SER A 391 -0.12 16.34 9.46
N GLY A 392 -1.21 17.02 9.80
CA GLY A 392 -1.36 18.43 9.47
C GLY A 392 -2.73 19.00 9.76
N THR A 393 -3.01 20.12 9.11
CA THR A 393 -4.19 20.94 9.32
C THR A 393 -5.17 20.76 8.16
N ILE A 394 -6.43 20.48 8.50
CA ILE A 394 -7.56 20.46 7.59
C ILE A 394 -8.32 21.76 7.78
N GLU A 395 -8.56 22.50 6.72
CA GLU A 395 -9.37 23.71 6.74
C GLU A 395 -10.58 23.56 5.83
N PHE A 396 -11.75 23.89 6.35
CA PHE A 396 -12.99 23.91 5.59
C PHE A 396 -13.91 25.01 6.12
N HIS A 397 -14.28 25.95 5.27
CA HIS A 397 -15.12 27.11 5.59
C HIS A 397 -14.54 27.87 6.79
N THR A 398 -15.23 27.88 7.93
CA THR A 398 -14.83 28.53 9.19
C THR A 398 -14.06 27.61 10.14
N THR A 399 -13.86 26.34 9.76
CA THR A 399 -13.26 25.31 10.62
C THR A 399 -11.81 25.03 10.29
N THR A 400 -11.02 24.87 11.34
CA THR A 400 -9.64 24.38 11.32
C THR A 400 -9.55 23.15 12.25
N ALA A 401 -9.04 22.03 11.73
CA ALA A 401 -8.82 20.80 12.49
C ALA A 401 -7.36 20.32 12.33
N LEU A 402 -6.65 20.18 13.44
CA LEU A 402 -5.26 19.68 13.48
C LEU A 402 -5.23 18.21 13.88
N SER A 403 -4.58 17.38 13.08
CA SER A 403 -4.45 15.93 13.32
C SER A 403 -3.06 15.41 12.97
N GLU A 404 -2.57 14.43 13.73
CA GLU A 404 -1.35 13.68 13.41
C GLU A 404 -1.64 12.42 12.56
N ASP A 405 -2.89 12.00 12.42
CA ASP A 405 -3.29 10.84 11.63
C ASP A 405 -4.54 11.16 10.79
N VAL A 406 -4.29 11.70 9.60
CA VAL A 406 -5.29 11.91 8.57
C VAL A 406 -5.19 10.79 7.55
N THR A 407 -6.29 10.16 7.18
CA THR A 407 -6.37 9.18 6.11
C THR A 407 -7.22 9.74 4.97
N PHE A 408 -6.66 9.76 3.77
CA PHE A 408 -7.33 10.25 2.57
C PHE A 408 -7.88 9.07 1.74
N TYR A 409 -9.18 9.06 1.55
CA TYR A 409 -9.90 8.12 0.69
C TYR A 409 -10.31 8.83 -0.62
N PRO A 410 -10.63 8.10 -1.69
CA PRO A 410 -11.05 8.72 -2.96
C PRO A 410 -12.30 9.61 -2.86
N ASP A 411 -13.16 9.37 -1.87
CA ASP A 411 -14.45 10.03 -1.68
C ASP A 411 -14.59 10.80 -0.37
N SER A 412 -13.60 10.74 0.50
CA SER A 412 -13.63 11.37 1.82
C SER A 412 -12.25 11.43 2.46
N LEU A 413 -12.08 12.23 3.49
CA LEU A 413 -10.98 12.09 4.45
C LEU A 413 -11.54 11.81 5.84
N SER A 414 -10.75 11.13 6.66
CA SER A 414 -11.04 10.87 8.07
C SER A 414 -9.82 11.14 8.93
N ALA A 415 -10.05 11.74 10.09
CA ALA A 415 -8.99 12.11 11.03
C ALA A 415 -9.48 12.04 12.47
N ILE A 416 -8.56 11.89 13.42
CA ILE A 416 -8.78 12.21 14.83
C ILE A 416 -8.09 13.54 15.10
N ALA A 417 -8.86 14.60 15.23
CA ALA A 417 -8.34 15.93 15.46
C ALA A 417 -7.99 16.14 16.94
N HIS A 418 -6.73 16.48 17.22
CA HIS A 418 -6.32 16.87 18.56
C HIS A 418 -6.92 18.22 18.96
N THR A 419 -7.03 19.12 17.99
CA THR A 419 -7.71 20.40 18.15
C THR A 419 -8.66 20.62 16.98
N PHE A 420 -9.85 21.07 17.31
CA PHE A 420 -10.89 21.46 16.39
C PHE A 420 -11.37 22.85 16.77
N THR A 421 -11.38 23.77 15.85
CA THR A 421 -11.85 25.13 16.09
C THR A 421 -12.69 25.58 14.91
N ASN A 422 -13.93 25.94 15.18
CA ASN A 422 -14.78 26.65 14.24
C ASN A 422 -14.90 28.10 14.71
N ILE A 423 -14.48 29.06 13.90
CA ILE A 423 -14.53 30.48 14.25
C ILE A 423 -15.95 31.02 14.02
N LYS A 424 -16.32 32.00 14.86
CA LYS A 424 -17.62 32.70 14.81
C LYS A 424 -17.80 33.44 13.47
N GLN A 425 -18.98 33.32 12.87
CA GLN A 425 -19.41 34.07 11.67
C GLN A 425 -20.76 34.75 11.97
N GLU A 426 -20.83 36.07 11.78
CA GLU A 426 -22.03 36.87 12.03
C GLU A 426 -22.88 37.10 10.79
N ASP A 427 -22.29 36.89 9.60
CA ASP A 427 -23.00 36.95 8.30
C ASP A 427 -23.77 35.68 8.03
N ASP A 428 -24.78 35.76 7.14
CA ASP A 428 -25.62 34.63 6.74
C ASP A 428 -24.81 33.60 5.89
N PRO A 429 -24.76 32.31 6.26
CA PRO A 429 -25.35 31.76 7.47
C PRO A 429 -24.55 32.09 8.73
N GLU A 430 -25.26 32.38 9.82
CA GLU A 430 -24.65 32.59 11.12
C GLU A 430 -24.06 31.27 11.66
N ILE A 431 -22.84 31.35 12.22
CA ILE A 431 -22.13 30.18 12.74
C ILE A 431 -21.49 30.53 14.10
N PRO A 432 -21.69 29.73 15.15
CA PRO A 432 -21.13 29.99 16.47
C PRO A 432 -19.63 29.65 16.56
N LEU A 433 -18.94 30.19 17.54
CA LEU A 433 -17.63 29.66 17.96
C LEU A 433 -17.81 28.26 18.55
N VAL A 434 -17.03 27.29 18.05
CA VAL A 434 -16.98 25.93 18.60
C VAL A 434 -15.54 25.49 18.75
N LYS A 435 -15.21 24.92 19.91
CA LYS A 435 -13.91 24.32 20.20
C LYS A 435 -14.10 22.85 20.55
N GLY A 436 -13.23 21.98 20.04
CA GLY A 436 -13.21 20.55 20.36
C GLY A 436 -11.79 20.03 20.51
N GLN A 437 -11.63 18.96 21.27
CA GLN A 437 -10.39 18.21 21.41
C GLN A 437 -10.68 16.74 21.21
N ASN A 438 -9.69 15.99 20.68
CA ASN A 438 -9.76 14.55 20.49
C ASN A 438 -11.07 14.08 19.84
N CYS A 439 -11.52 14.78 18.80
CA CYS A 439 -12.76 14.50 18.08
C CYS A 439 -12.49 13.81 16.75
N GLN A 440 -13.41 12.96 16.33
CA GLN A 440 -13.39 12.35 15.00
C GLN A 440 -13.88 13.37 13.98
N VAL A 441 -13.08 13.62 12.95
CA VAL A 441 -13.43 14.52 11.85
C VAL A 441 -13.51 13.73 10.56
N LYS A 442 -14.52 14.01 9.72
CA LYS A 442 -14.71 13.43 8.39
C LYS A 442 -15.18 14.53 7.43
N TYR A 443 -14.46 14.72 6.34
CA TYR A 443 -14.91 15.56 5.24
C TYR A 443 -15.42 14.71 4.08
N VAL A 444 -16.60 15.04 3.55
CA VAL A 444 -17.25 14.35 2.43
C VAL A 444 -17.40 15.34 1.27
N PRO A 445 -16.52 15.29 0.26
CA PRO A 445 -16.48 16.29 -0.84
C PRO A 445 -17.77 16.37 -1.65
N LYS A 446 -18.42 15.23 -1.92
CA LYS A 446 -19.67 15.18 -2.70
C LYS A 446 -20.83 15.89 -2.02
N GLU A 447 -20.87 15.89 -0.70
CA GLU A 447 -21.87 16.57 0.11
C GLU A 447 -21.42 18.01 0.44
N ASN A 448 -20.14 18.27 0.27
CA ASN A 448 -19.48 19.50 0.68
C ASN A 448 -19.72 19.82 2.17
N GLN A 449 -19.54 18.79 3.00
CA GLN A 449 -19.81 18.84 4.44
C GLN A 449 -18.64 18.28 5.24
N LEU A 450 -18.36 18.91 6.37
CA LEU A 450 -17.42 18.47 7.38
C LEU A 450 -18.20 18.01 8.60
N TYR A 451 -18.03 16.75 8.95
CA TYR A 451 -18.60 16.11 10.14
C TYR A 451 -17.57 16.09 11.24
N ALA A 452 -17.97 16.41 12.47
CA ALA A 452 -17.14 16.17 13.62
C ALA A 452 -17.96 15.55 14.76
N ASN A 453 -17.40 14.52 15.42
CA ASN A 453 -18.06 13.79 16.51
C ASN A 453 -17.17 13.80 17.74
N SER A 454 -17.77 14.08 18.90
CA SER A 454 -17.09 13.92 20.17
C SER A 454 -16.79 12.44 20.44
N ILE A 455 -15.58 12.13 20.94
CA ILE A 455 -15.19 10.77 21.38
C ILE A 455 -15.28 10.71 22.90
N GLU A 456 -14.33 11.31 23.60
CA GLU A 456 -14.29 11.38 25.06
C GLU A 456 -14.53 12.82 25.55
N ASP A 457 -13.92 13.79 24.85
CA ASP A 457 -14.06 15.21 25.13
C ASP A 457 -15.32 15.78 24.45
N LYS A 458 -15.85 16.87 25.00
CA LYS A 458 -17.05 17.53 24.50
C LYS A 458 -16.68 18.69 23.58
N PHE A 459 -17.60 19.09 22.72
CA PHE A 459 -17.51 20.37 22.04
C PHE A 459 -17.94 21.49 22.98
N ILE A 460 -17.16 22.55 23.02
CA ILE A 460 -17.45 23.77 23.80
C ILE A 460 -17.94 24.84 22.85
N PHE A 461 -19.08 25.41 23.15
CA PHE A 461 -19.78 26.39 22.31
C PHE A 461 -19.76 27.77 22.94
N PHE A 462 -19.80 28.80 22.08
CA PHE A 462 -19.88 30.23 22.37
C PHE A 462 -18.66 30.83 23.05
N ASP A 463 -18.62 32.17 23.16
CA ASP A 463 -17.42 32.90 23.54
C ASP A 463 -16.95 32.60 24.98
N ASP A 464 -17.83 32.56 25.95
CA ASP A 464 -17.50 32.35 27.36
C ASP A 464 -17.58 30.89 27.82
N GLU A 465 -17.50 29.94 26.88
CA GLU A 465 -17.63 28.47 27.12
C GLU A 465 -18.95 28.13 27.83
N GLU A 466 -20.01 28.80 27.45
CA GLU A 466 -21.31 28.75 28.12
C GLU A 466 -22.05 27.43 27.96
N ALA A 467 -21.76 26.68 26.89
CA ALA A 467 -22.41 25.39 26.62
C ALA A 467 -21.44 24.32 26.17
N ASP A 468 -21.71 23.08 26.55
CA ASP A 468 -21.01 21.89 26.04
C ASP A 468 -21.95 20.94 25.30
N LEU A 469 -21.47 20.31 24.21
CA LEU A 469 -22.18 19.31 23.44
C LEU A 469 -21.44 17.97 23.50
N THR A 470 -22.18 16.93 23.89
CA THR A 470 -21.78 15.53 23.66
C THR A 470 -22.60 14.99 22.50
N GLY A 471 -21.97 14.82 21.33
CA GLY A 471 -22.68 14.42 20.09
C GLY A 471 -21.91 14.78 18.83
N GLY A 472 -22.64 14.99 17.76
CA GLY A 472 -22.09 15.31 16.44
C GLY A 472 -22.42 16.74 16.01
N ILE A 473 -21.54 17.29 15.16
CA ILE A 473 -21.76 18.54 14.43
C ILE A 473 -21.45 18.35 12.95
N VAL A 474 -22.14 19.07 12.11
CA VAL A 474 -21.97 19.06 10.65
C VAL A 474 -21.92 20.50 10.16
N LEU A 475 -20.80 20.86 9.55
CA LEU A 475 -20.61 22.17 8.93
C LEU A 475 -20.79 22.04 7.41
N GLY A 476 -21.67 22.85 6.85
CA GLY A 476 -21.84 23.08 5.42
C GLY A 476 -21.89 24.56 5.11
N TYR A 477 -22.06 24.90 3.83
CA TYR A 477 -22.26 26.31 3.42
C TYR A 477 -23.64 26.86 3.80
N ASP A 478 -24.55 26.01 4.26
CA ASP A 478 -25.88 26.34 4.80
C ASP A 478 -25.88 26.53 6.32
N GLY A 479 -24.70 26.57 6.95
CA GLY A 479 -24.49 26.78 8.38
C GLY A 479 -24.06 25.53 9.15
N LEU A 480 -24.05 25.64 10.47
CA LEU A 480 -23.71 24.57 11.39
C LEU A 480 -24.99 23.88 11.89
N LYS A 481 -24.97 22.54 11.87
CA LYS A 481 -26.01 21.68 12.43
C LYS A 481 -25.38 20.68 13.40
N GLY A 482 -26.19 20.04 14.23
CA GLY A 482 -25.67 19.01 15.14
C GLY A 482 -26.76 18.15 15.74
N ASP A 483 -26.34 17.18 16.55
CA ASP A 483 -27.20 16.28 17.30
C ASP A 483 -26.53 15.90 18.63
N GLY A 484 -27.31 15.41 19.58
CA GLY A 484 -26.79 14.96 20.86
C GLY A 484 -27.37 15.68 22.06
N ILE A 485 -26.55 15.77 23.12
CA ILE A 485 -26.94 16.37 24.40
C ILE A 485 -26.10 17.62 24.64
N MET A 486 -26.77 18.76 24.68
CA MET A 486 -26.17 20.06 25.01
C MET A 486 -26.48 20.44 26.45
N ARG A 487 -25.46 20.88 27.21
CA ARG A 487 -25.54 21.30 28.62
C ARG A 487 -25.07 22.72 28.76
N PHE A 488 -25.79 23.49 29.56
CA PHE A 488 -25.46 24.89 29.87
C PHE A 488 -26.09 25.29 31.22
N GLY A 489 -25.26 25.77 32.13
CA GLY A 489 -25.72 26.07 33.48
C GLY A 489 -26.40 24.84 34.14
N LYS A 490 -27.69 24.99 34.47
CA LYS A 490 -28.54 23.88 34.97
C LYS A 490 -29.39 23.23 33.91
N GLY A 491 -29.33 23.70 32.67
CA GLY A 491 -30.12 23.19 31.56
C GLY A 491 -29.43 22.06 30.81
N GLU A 492 -30.21 21.11 30.38
CA GLU A 492 -29.83 20.06 29.44
C GLU A 492 -30.88 19.97 28.34
N VAL A 493 -30.44 20.09 27.10
CA VAL A 493 -31.28 19.91 25.92
C VAL A 493 -30.76 18.72 25.13
N GLN A 494 -31.62 17.81 24.75
CA GLN A 494 -31.31 16.70 23.87
C GLN A 494 -32.11 16.81 22.59
N SER A 495 -31.45 16.71 21.43
CA SER A 495 -32.10 16.70 20.13
C SER A 495 -31.38 15.83 19.12
N LEU A 496 -32.12 15.38 18.10
CA LEU A 496 -31.60 14.72 16.92
C LEU A 496 -31.21 15.71 15.83
N LEU A 497 -31.60 16.98 15.94
CA LEU A 497 -31.22 18.04 15.03
C LEU A 497 -31.23 19.39 15.73
N TYR A 498 -30.07 19.98 15.83
CA TYR A 498 -29.86 21.38 16.15
C TYR A 498 -29.52 22.17 14.89
N THR A 499 -29.98 23.41 14.83
CA THR A 499 -29.44 24.48 14.00
C THR A 499 -28.86 25.53 14.93
N TYR A 500 -27.75 26.13 14.50
CA TYR A 500 -27.05 27.10 15.32
C TYR A 500 -27.05 28.46 14.66
N GLU A 501 -27.26 29.49 15.48
CA GLU A 501 -26.97 30.89 15.15
C GLU A 501 -25.71 31.31 15.89
N THR A 502 -25.24 32.50 15.69
CA THR A 502 -24.02 33.05 16.30
C THR A 502 -23.98 32.86 17.83
N ASP A 503 -25.07 33.14 18.52
CA ASP A 503 -25.21 33.08 19.97
C ASP A 503 -26.47 32.30 20.40
N ALA A 504 -27.05 31.48 19.56
CA ALA A 504 -28.23 30.71 19.90
C ALA A 504 -28.24 29.29 19.29
N ILE A 505 -28.98 28.40 19.95
CA ILE A 505 -29.34 27.08 19.48
C ILE A 505 -30.82 26.99 19.22
N LEU A 506 -31.19 26.28 18.14
CA LEU A 506 -32.56 26.03 17.74
C LEU A 506 -32.78 24.54 17.53
N SER A 507 -33.95 24.06 17.88
CA SER A 507 -34.35 22.70 17.59
C SER A 507 -35.88 22.62 17.45
N ASP A 508 -36.37 21.97 16.41
CA ASP A 508 -37.81 21.76 16.21
C ASP A 508 -38.38 20.68 17.13
N THR A 509 -37.54 19.74 17.58
CA THR A 509 -37.93 18.65 18.47
C THR A 509 -36.83 18.43 19.52
N ALA A 510 -37.09 18.85 20.74
CA ALA A 510 -36.15 18.74 21.84
C ALA A 510 -36.75 18.11 23.08
N GLU A 511 -35.94 17.47 23.89
CA GLU A 511 -36.22 17.16 25.29
C GLU A 511 -35.44 18.14 26.13
N PHE A 512 -36.11 18.81 27.06
CA PHE A 512 -35.47 19.79 27.95
C PHE A 512 -35.55 19.33 29.42
N ARG A 513 -34.46 19.49 30.16
CA ARG A 513 -34.33 19.11 31.56
C ARG A 513 -33.62 20.22 32.34
N LEU A 514 -34.06 20.44 33.56
CA LEU A 514 -33.36 21.27 34.56
C LEU A 514 -32.90 20.39 35.72
N VAL A 515 -31.66 20.58 36.16
CA VAL A 515 -31.02 19.83 37.26
C VAL A 515 -31.03 20.68 38.54
N SER A 516 -31.47 20.10 39.67
CA SER A 516 -31.74 20.85 40.88
C SER A 516 -30.54 21.25 41.73
N SER A 517 -29.42 20.57 41.67
CA SER A 517 -28.23 20.91 42.46
C SER A 517 -26.95 20.27 41.90
N ASP A 518 -25.80 20.91 42.20
CA ASP A 518 -24.46 20.48 41.76
C ASP A 518 -23.97 19.13 42.32
N LYS A 519 -24.73 18.45 43.21
CA LYS A 519 -24.27 17.23 43.90
C LYS A 519 -25.04 15.96 43.57
N ASP A 520 -26.25 16.06 43.01
CA ASP A 520 -27.04 14.92 42.60
C ASP A 520 -27.42 15.05 41.13
N LEU A 521 -26.59 14.50 40.24
CA LEU A 521 -26.79 14.52 38.79
C LEU A 521 -28.09 13.88 38.33
N ASP A 522 -28.75 13.06 39.18
CA ASP A 522 -29.96 12.34 38.85
C ASP A 522 -31.28 12.97 39.35
N ALA A 523 -31.20 14.05 40.17
CA ALA A 523 -32.36 14.73 40.72
C ALA A 523 -32.84 15.86 39.80
N LEU A 524 -33.71 15.53 38.83
CA LEU A 524 -34.30 16.53 37.92
C LEU A 524 -35.35 17.37 38.65
N SER A 525 -35.24 18.70 38.63
CA SER A 525 -36.24 19.62 39.15
C SER A 525 -37.40 19.83 38.17
N PHE A 526 -37.13 19.63 36.89
CA PHE A 526 -38.08 19.85 35.80
C PHE A 526 -37.69 18.99 34.61
N LYS A 527 -38.65 18.35 33.96
CA LYS A 527 -38.45 17.58 32.72
C LYS A 527 -39.67 17.73 31.80
N THR A 528 -39.40 17.98 30.52
CA THR A 528 -40.44 17.99 29.47
C THR A 528 -39.88 17.48 28.14
N GLN A 529 -40.73 17.05 27.22
CA GLN A 529 -40.38 16.41 25.96
C GLN A 529 -41.14 17.01 24.78
N ASN A 530 -40.64 16.77 23.54
CA ASN A 530 -41.20 17.20 22.27
C ASN A 530 -41.51 18.69 22.20
N LEU A 531 -40.44 19.49 22.38
CA LEU A 531 -40.48 20.94 22.36
C LEU A 531 -39.81 21.49 21.10
N ASN A 532 -40.37 22.53 20.53
CA ASN A 532 -39.61 23.50 19.75
C ASN A 532 -38.81 24.37 20.75
N ALA A 533 -37.53 24.40 20.61
CA ALA A 533 -36.62 25.06 21.54
C ALA A 533 -35.76 26.13 20.81
N ARG A 534 -35.66 27.30 21.41
CA ARG A 534 -34.67 28.36 21.11
C ARG A 534 -34.00 28.76 22.41
N VAL A 535 -32.70 28.60 22.49
CA VAL A 535 -31.91 29.05 23.62
C VAL A 535 -30.93 30.11 23.14
N ASP A 536 -31.10 31.32 23.60
CA ASP A 536 -30.31 32.48 23.20
C ASP A 536 -29.39 32.87 24.37
N PHE A 537 -28.09 32.72 24.14
CA PHE A 537 -27.05 32.97 25.15
C PHE A 537 -26.72 34.45 25.26
N GLY A 538 -26.98 35.26 24.23
CA GLY A 538 -26.80 36.70 24.27
C GLY A 538 -27.83 37.36 25.19
N THR A 539 -29.10 36.94 25.13
CA THR A 539 -30.18 37.43 26.01
C THR A 539 -30.34 36.59 27.27
N ARG A 540 -29.70 35.41 27.34
CA ARG A 540 -29.77 34.43 28.43
C ARG A 540 -31.18 33.95 28.73
N ILE A 541 -31.96 33.73 27.65
CA ILE A 541 -33.33 33.24 27.70
C ILE A 541 -33.48 31.95 26.87
N GLY A 542 -34.01 30.93 27.49
CA GLY A 542 -34.47 29.70 26.78
C GLY A 542 -35.98 29.76 26.55
N GLU A 543 -36.40 29.72 25.31
CA GLU A 543 -37.82 29.68 24.90
C GLU A 543 -38.18 28.27 24.38
N PHE A 544 -39.16 27.66 24.99
CA PHE A 544 -39.60 26.33 24.66
C PHE A 544 -41.12 26.31 24.41
N LYS A 545 -41.52 25.68 23.34
CA LYS A 545 -42.92 25.56 22.96
C LYS A 545 -43.27 24.12 22.65
N SER A 546 -44.37 23.63 23.23
CA SER A 546 -44.89 22.29 22.95
C SER A 546 -45.36 22.14 21.51
N ASN A 547 -44.92 21.08 20.81
CA ASN A 547 -45.36 20.77 19.44
C ASN A 547 -46.73 20.10 19.39
N SER A 548 -47.07 19.34 20.42
CA SER A 548 -48.36 18.68 20.51
C SER A 548 -49.15 19.33 21.64
N GLY A 549 -50.12 20.04 21.54
CA GLY A 549 -50.84 20.69 22.65
C GLY A 549 -51.21 19.79 23.86
N GLU A 550 -50.63 18.63 23.98
CA GLU A 550 -50.76 17.61 25.02
C GLU A 550 -49.41 17.32 25.74
N SER A 551 -48.38 18.13 25.55
CA SER A 551 -47.12 17.96 26.28
C SER A 551 -47.30 18.23 27.77
N PHE A 552 -46.78 17.35 28.60
CA PHE A 552 -46.79 17.55 30.06
C PHE A 552 -45.38 17.78 30.59
N VAL A 553 -45.30 18.54 31.64
CA VAL A 553 -44.07 18.82 32.39
C VAL A 553 -44.16 18.07 33.70
N THR A 554 -43.11 17.35 34.04
CA THR A 554 -43.02 16.63 35.30
C THR A 554 -42.06 17.41 36.22
N PHE A 555 -42.52 17.67 37.44
CA PHE A 555 -41.71 18.22 38.56
C PHE A 555 -41.48 17.09 39.57
N PRO A 556 -40.42 16.28 39.39
CA PRO A 556 -40.24 15.08 40.21
C PRO A 556 -40.09 15.36 41.70
N GLU A 557 -39.39 16.43 42.06
CA GLU A 557 -39.18 16.80 43.46
C GLU A 557 -40.43 17.41 44.13
N ASN A 558 -41.31 17.99 43.34
CA ASN A 558 -42.59 18.51 43.83
C ASN A 558 -43.73 17.50 43.77
N GLU A 559 -43.53 16.37 43.09
CA GLU A 559 -44.51 15.34 42.83
C GLU A 559 -45.76 15.85 42.09
N TYR A 560 -45.54 16.74 41.08
CA TYR A 560 -46.56 17.30 40.22
C TYR A 560 -46.26 17.08 38.75
N ILE A 561 -47.34 16.93 37.99
CA ILE A 561 -47.34 16.97 36.52
C ILE A 561 -48.19 18.18 36.12
N CYS A 562 -47.76 18.96 35.13
CA CYS A 562 -48.60 20.00 34.58
C CYS A 562 -48.63 19.97 33.05
N TYR A 563 -49.74 20.39 32.47
CA TYR A 563 -49.97 20.54 31.04
C TYR A 563 -49.92 22.02 30.68
N MET A 564 -48.72 22.45 30.21
CA MET A 564 -48.41 23.79 29.73
C MET A 564 -47.79 23.68 28.34
N ASP A 565 -47.94 24.69 27.50
CA ASP A 565 -47.46 24.66 26.12
C ASP A 565 -46.35 25.65 25.79
N GLN A 566 -46.07 26.60 26.69
CA GLN A 566 -45.00 27.59 26.55
C GLN A 566 -44.20 27.74 27.84
N PHE A 567 -42.86 27.78 27.67
CA PHE A 567 -41.92 27.87 28.79
C PHE A 567 -40.83 28.89 28.44
N ASN A 568 -40.55 29.83 29.29
CA ASN A 568 -39.46 30.78 29.19
C ASN A 568 -38.56 30.64 30.42
N TRP A 569 -37.34 30.17 30.20
CA TRP A 569 -36.35 29.99 31.23
C TRP A 569 -35.40 31.20 31.27
N PHE A 570 -35.38 31.93 32.35
CA PHE A 570 -34.47 33.04 32.62
C PHE A 570 -33.25 32.50 33.36
N MET A 571 -32.17 32.28 32.65
CA MET A 571 -30.98 31.58 33.16
C MET A 571 -30.34 32.32 34.35
N ASP A 572 -30.25 33.66 34.32
CA ASP A 572 -29.61 34.46 35.35
C ASP A 572 -30.33 34.39 36.71
N ASN A 573 -31.64 34.27 36.68
CA ASN A 573 -32.49 34.20 37.86
C ASN A 573 -32.80 32.78 38.29
N ASP A 574 -32.51 31.78 37.47
CA ASP A 574 -32.97 30.39 37.62
C ASP A 574 -34.51 30.28 37.73
N ASP A 575 -35.23 31.07 36.95
CA ASP A 575 -36.69 31.10 36.95
C ASP A 575 -37.27 30.55 35.65
N LEU A 576 -38.27 29.69 35.76
CA LEU A 576 -39.02 29.20 34.64
C LEU A 576 -40.45 29.76 34.68
N GLU A 577 -40.83 30.59 33.72
CA GLU A 577 -42.18 31.01 33.50
C GLU A 577 -42.89 30.04 32.56
N MET A 578 -44.11 29.65 32.91
CA MET A 578 -44.95 28.73 32.17
C MET A 578 -46.29 29.34 31.86
N LYS A 579 -46.78 29.12 30.61
CA LYS A 579 -48.08 29.62 30.14
C LYS A 579 -48.85 28.53 29.41
N ASN A 580 -50.16 28.57 29.53
CA ASN A 580 -51.06 27.80 28.71
C ASN A 580 -51.78 28.74 27.73
N SER A 581 -51.40 28.65 26.41
CA SER A 581 -51.93 29.58 25.40
C SER A 581 -53.44 29.40 25.12
N LYS A 582 -53.99 28.21 25.33
CA LYS A 582 -55.40 27.93 25.12
C LYS A 582 -56.28 28.54 26.23
N GLN A 583 -55.85 28.49 27.47
CA GLN A 583 -56.54 29.12 28.59
C GLN A 583 -56.35 30.65 28.59
N ALA A 584 -55.19 31.16 28.17
CA ALA A 584 -54.99 32.59 28.03
C ALA A 584 -55.85 33.23 26.92
N ALA A 585 -56.16 32.49 25.85
CA ALA A 585 -57.08 32.94 24.80
C ALA A 585 -58.54 32.91 25.23
N ALA A 586 -58.94 31.98 26.10
CA ALA A 586 -60.26 31.92 26.69
C ALA A 586 -60.53 33.14 27.64
N ASP A 587 -59.51 33.67 28.33
CA ASP A 587 -59.61 34.86 29.17
C ASP A 587 -59.92 36.17 28.37
N ILE A 588 -59.83 36.15 27.00
CA ILE A 588 -60.08 37.32 26.13
C ILE A 588 -61.48 37.28 25.50
N ASN A 589 -62.18 36.13 25.45
CA ASN A 589 -63.55 35.99 24.92
C ASN A 589 -64.56 35.79 26.05
N ILE A 590 -65.09 36.86 26.53
CA ILE A 590 -66.27 36.90 27.42
C ILE A 590 -67.50 36.71 26.53
N ASP A 591 -67.93 35.48 26.29
CA ASP A 591 -69.28 35.08 26.03
C ASP A 591 -69.40 33.61 25.52
N THR A 592 -69.21 32.67 26.42
CA THR A 592 -69.93 31.35 26.32
C THR A 592 -69.89 30.68 27.68
N ASP A 593 -71.10 30.54 28.26
CA ASP A 593 -71.40 29.67 29.38
C ASP A 593 -71.11 28.20 29.04
N LEU A 594 -69.86 27.80 29.19
CA LEU A 594 -69.44 26.41 29.26
C LEU A 594 -68.32 26.27 30.24
N ASP A 595 -68.67 25.78 31.43
CA ASP A 595 -67.82 25.46 32.59
C ASP A 595 -66.81 24.36 32.25
N LEU A 596 -65.87 24.69 31.39
CA LEU A 596 -64.71 23.87 30.99
C LEU A 596 -63.41 24.41 31.56
N ALA A 597 -63.44 24.77 32.85
CA ALA A 597 -62.21 24.95 33.60
C ALA A 597 -61.54 23.58 33.78
N VAL A 598 -60.66 23.22 32.83
CA VAL A 598 -59.92 21.96 32.84
C VAL A 598 -58.69 22.15 33.72
N SER A 599 -58.53 21.27 34.70
CA SER A 599 -57.31 21.22 35.49
C SER A 599 -56.12 20.94 34.57
N ASN A 600 -55.00 21.65 34.79
CA ASN A 600 -53.75 21.40 34.06
C ASN A 600 -52.56 21.11 35.00
N PHE A 601 -52.80 21.16 36.34
CA PHE A 601 -51.85 20.67 37.35
C PHE A 601 -52.46 19.48 38.08
N TYR A 602 -51.64 18.42 38.26
CA TYR A 602 -52.04 17.18 38.91
C TYR A 602 -50.95 16.70 39.85
N SER A 603 -51.31 16.44 41.12
CA SER A 603 -50.39 15.77 42.04
C SER A 603 -50.26 14.31 41.70
N ILE A 604 -49.02 13.81 41.71
CA ILE A 604 -48.66 12.39 41.59
C ILE A 604 -48.28 11.79 42.95
N ASN A 605 -48.39 12.59 44.03
CA ASN A 605 -48.15 12.11 45.40
C ASN A 605 -49.39 11.31 45.85
N PRO A 606 -49.21 10.01 46.23
CA PRO A 606 -50.31 9.17 46.68
C PRO A 606 -51.05 9.72 47.93
N ASP A 607 -50.35 10.49 48.78
CA ASP A 607 -50.90 10.99 50.03
C ASP A 607 -51.71 12.31 49.86
N GLN A 608 -51.83 12.82 48.63
CA GLN A 608 -52.54 14.06 48.31
C GLN A 608 -53.89 13.88 47.66
N ASP A 609 -54.50 12.70 47.72
CA ASP A 609 -55.84 12.39 47.17
C ASP A 609 -56.09 12.99 45.78
N SER A 610 -55.10 12.88 44.87
CA SER A 610 -55.15 13.37 43.48
C SER A 610 -55.53 14.86 43.36
N ILE A 611 -54.96 15.70 44.17
CA ILE A 611 -55.14 17.16 44.07
C ILE A 611 -54.88 17.60 42.63
N ASN A 612 -55.80 18.36 42.07
CA ASN A 612 -55.63 18.97 40.76
C ASN A 612 -56.28 20.36 40.71
N PHE A 613 -55.74 21.23 39.85
CA PHE A 613 -56.25 22.59 39.68
C PHE A 613 -55.88 23.14 38.30
N GLY A 614 -56.58 24.19 37.88
CA GLY A 614 -56.28 24.94 36.66
C GLY A 614 -55.56 26.23 36.97
N SER A 615 -54.49 26.52 36.19
CA SER A 615 -53.79 27.79 36.22
C SER A 615 -53.30 28.13 34.82
N SER A 616 -53.58 29.33 34.32
CA SER A 616 -53.17 29.81 33.02
C SER A 616 -51.69 30.25 33.01
N LYS A 617 -51.10 30.56 34.15
CA LYS A 617 -49.72 31.02 34.31
C LYS A 617 -49.11 30.48 35.60
N ALA A 618 -47.94 29.91 35.52
CA ALA A 618 -47.14 29.47 36.66
C ALA A 618 -45.69 29.89 36.54
N ARG A 619 -45.00 29.98 37.69
CA ARG A 619 -43.58 30.24 37.78
C ARG A 619 -42.91 29.17 38.66
N PHE A 620 -41.82 28.62 38.22
CA PHE A 620 -41.02 27.65 38.95
C PHE A 620 -39.67 28.31 39.31
N ASP A 621 -39.42 28.53 40.59
CA ASP A 621 -38.14 28.95 41.12
C ASP A 621 -37.26 27.70 41.30
N VAL A 622 -36.25 27.55 40.43
CA VAL A 622 -35.36 26.36 40.38
C VAL A 622 -34.50 26.27 41.64
N ARG A 623 -34.12 27.42 42.24
CA ARG A 623 -33.27 27.46 43.47
C ARG A 623 -34.07 27.00 44.68
N ARG A 624 -35.31 27.48 44.81
CA ARG A 624 -36.20 27.17 45.96
C ARG A 624 -37.06 25.94 45.71
N LYS A 625 -37.03 25.37 44.51
CA LYS A 625 -37.87 24.24 44.09
C LYS A 625 -39.34 24.52 44.33
N LYS A 626 -39.81 25.75 44.08
CA LYS A 626 -41.14 26.22 44.40
C LYS A 626 -41.91 26.56 43.15
N ILE A 627 -43.07 25.89 42.97
CA ILE A 627 -44.06 26.24 41.96
C ILE A 627 -45.00 27.29 42.54
N THR A 628 -45.19 28.40 41.85
CA THR A 628 -46.15 29.45 42.19
C THR A 628 -47.13 29.58 41.02
N CYS A 629 -48.42 29.23 41.27
CA CYS A 629 -49.49 29.33 40.28
C CYS A 629 -50.35 30.58 40.54
N THR A 630 -50.83 31.20 39.48
CA THR A 630 -51.65 32.42 39.55
C THR A 630 -53.01 32.19 38.85
N LYS A 631 -54.05 32.95 39.26
CA LYS A 631 -55.42 32.83 38.71
C LYS A 631 -55.98 31.44 38.85
N ILE A 632 -55.89 30.84 40.04
CA ILE A 632 -56.49 29.55 40.35
C ILE A 632 -57.96 29.78 40.64
N GLU A 633 -58.85 29.22 39.86
CA GLU A 633 -60.32 29.35 40.04
C GLU A 633 -60.87 28.35 41.04
N PHE A 634 -60.26 27.16 41.12
CA PHE A 634 -60.65 26.11 42.07
C PHE A 634 -59.52 25.13 42.29
N ILE A 635 -59.55 24.40 43.37
CA ILE A 635 -58.71 23.26 43.67
C ILE A 635 -59.64 22.04 43.87
N LYS A 636 -59.37 20.96 43.18
CA LYS A 636 -60.08 19.68 43.35
C LYS A 636 -59.25 18.77 44.26
N ILE A 637 -59.87 18.16 45.26
CA ILE A 637 -59.29 17.17 46.16
C ILE A 637 -60.34 16.06 46.30
N ALA A 638 -60.05 14.85 45.82
CA ALA A 638 -61.05 13.76 45.76
C ALA A 638 -62.34 14.24 45.13
N ASP A 639 -63.46 14.13 45.86
CA ASP A 639 -64.78 14.57 45.41
C ASP A 639 -65.14 16.02 45.77
N SER A 640 -64.23 16.77 46.37
CA SER A 640 -64.42 18.14 46.84
C SER A 640 -63.79 19.18 45.94
N ARG A 641 -64.52 20.30 45.72
CA ARG A 641 -64.01 21.50 45.00
C ARG A 641 -63.94 22.65 45.96
N ILE A 642 -62.76 23.19 46.14
CA ILE A 642 -62.48 24.40 46.95
C ILE A 642 -62.33 25.60 45.99
N VAL A 643 -63.16 26.61 46.19
CA VAL A 643 -63.11 27.87 45.45
C VAL A 643 -62.43 28.92 46.37
N PRO A 644 -61.38 29.67 45.87
CA PRO A 644 -60.64 30.63 46.65
C PRO A 644 -61.51 31.81 47.13
#